data_2a25dd7bb5db5cb937dadbb8f8819728
#
_entry.id   2a25dd7bb5db5cb937dadbb8f8819728
#
_cell.length_a   1.000
_cell.length_b   1.000
_cell.length_c   1.000
_cell.angle_alpha   90.00
_cell.angle_beta   90.00
_cell.angle_gamma   90.00
#
_symmetry.space_group_name_H-M   'P 1'
#
loop_
_entity.id
_entity.type
_entity.pdbx_description
1 polymer ?
#
loop_
_entity_poly.entity_id
_entity_poly.type
_entity_poly.pdbx_seq_one_letter_code
_entity_poly.pdbx_strand_id
1 'polypeptide(L)'
;MKKNFVYYLIFLVIVAILLDSTKLRSGYVNKSYFYLSPENLSASIFRKPFRYFSKKYEIFLLKYSKKHKEYWSLESDKDRKNLKKKYTIKKNSNNLTKNISQNPLNFENWERSHGNNHSNRFSNLKLINKENIRLLEVAWIYHSNNKKSLGIDIQCNPIIINGTIYSPIVNGNIVALDGYTGQEIWKSSIFNADVARRGLVYWEGNNLIKPQIFFNDGSKLISLNAKDGSLNKNFGKNGRVSTGYSKITPIIYKNSIIVASWKKDLEVYDISTGKLKWKYFFGDKKNEINGGKKYINEGGNPWGGISADIERGIVYITTGNASKYFDGSKRPGYNKNSSSLLAIDLEKKKELWSFQETSHDIWNYDMPGPPILTSININSNKVDVVIAVTKRANTIILDRITGQNIFDLNYQLVETSKVPGEKTSPYQLNLELPEAFGKNIFNKNDVTNISADSESYINSIVNNSQFGFFKPISLDKNTIIYNFHGGAEWMGASIDSDSQTMYVNNNNIAWNAKLIKKENINEYESSFSRLLDQNGYPGTKPPWGTLSSMNLNTGKLNWTVPFGYYPELKKKNIITGTENFGGVTATKSGLVFATGTLDSNIYAYDNLTGKELWVRKLPFIGSAPPSVYLAKNEQFIIVQSTGSNSLNQG
;
A
#
# COMPACT_ATOMS: atom_id res chain seq x y z
N MET A 1 -29.29 24.74 47.87
CA MET A 1 -28.06 24.21 47.28
C MET A 1 -28.19 23.76 45.82
N LYS A 2 -29.20 23.03 45.39
CA LYS A 2 -29.33 22.56 43.99
C LYS A 2 -29.45 23.65 42.91
N LYS A 3 -30.15 24.75 43.16
CA LYS A 3 -30.31 25.84 42.17
C LYS A 3 -29.00 26.60 41.91
N ASN A 4 -28.24 26.91 42.94
CA ASN A 4 -26.97 27.64 42.77
C ASN A 4 -25.90 26.81 42.05
N PHE A 5 -25.91 25.49 42.22
CA PHE A 5 -25.00 24.58 41.51
C PHE A 5 -25.28 24.55 40.01
N VAL A 6 -26.55 24.58 39.61
CA VAL A 6 -26.94 24.61 38.19
C VAL A 6 -26.52 25.93 37.54
N TYR A 7 -26.69 27.08 38.23
CA TYR A 7 -26.23 28.39 37.74
C TYR A 7 -24.71 28.47 37.63
N TYR A 8 -23.98 27.88 38.57
CA TYR A 8 -22.51 27.82 38.50
C TYR A 8 -22.02 26.94 37.35
N LEU A 9 -22.71 25.85 37.09
CA LEU A 9 -22.43 24.96 35.96
C LEU A 9 -22.73 25.64 34.60
N ILE A 10 -23.85 26.36 34.50
CA ILE A 10 -24.22 27.15 33.32
C ILE A 10 -23.19 28.27 33.09
N PHE A 11 -22.74 28.95 34.15
CA PHE A 11 -21.71 29.97 34.08
C PHE A 11 -20.38 29.40 33.58
N LEU A 12 -19.93 28.25 34.08
CA LEU A 12 -18.72 27.57 33.60
C LEU A 12 -18.83 27.13 32.15
N VAL A 13 -19.99 26.69 31.70
CA VAL A 13 -20.25 26.33 30.29
C VAL A 13 -20.24 27.59 29.42
N ILE A 14 -20.81 28.69 29.84
CA ILE A 14 -20.80 29.97 29.11
C ILE A 14 -19.36 30.52 29.02
N VAL A 15 -18.60 30.48 30.12
CA VAL A 15 -17.19 30.91 30.13
C VAL A 15 -16.35 30.03 29.19
N ALA A 16 -16.57 28.72 29.18
CA ALA A 16 -15.88 27.82 28.27
C ALA A 16 -16.23 28.08 26.77
N ILE A 17 -17.51 28.41 26.50
CA ILE A 17 -17.97 28.79 25.15
C ILE A 17 -17.37 30.14 24.74
N LEU A 18 -17.30 31.11 25.62
CA LEU A 18 -16.70 32.42 25.35
C LEU A 18 -15.19 32.32 25.12
N LEU A 19 -14.49 31.49 25.87
CA LEU A 19 -13.06 31.25 25.71
C LEU A 19 -12.73 30.52 24.39
N ASP A 20 -13.59 29.63 23.89
CA ASP A 20 -13.43 28.95 22.60
C ASP A 20 -13.81 29.85 21.41
N SER A 21 -14.70 30.81 21.60
CA SER A 21 -15.12 31.79 20.58
C SER A 21 -14.12 32.93 20.37
N THR A 22 -13.33 33.25 21.37
CA THR A 22 -12.28 34.27 21.30
C THR A 22 -10.97 33.61 20.93
N LYS A 23 -10.39 33.83 19.80
CA LYS A 23 -9.10 33.32 19.26
C LYS A 23 -7.88 33.36 20.23
N LEU A 24 -8.08 33.38 21.53
CA LEU A 24 -7.07 33.35 22.59
C LEU A 24 -6.53 31.91 22.83
N ARG A 25 -6.02 31.29 21.80
CA ARG A 25 -5.22 30.06 21.89
C ARG A 25 -3.73 30.38 22.14
N SER A 26 -3.42 31.23 23.08
CA SER A 26 -2.06 31.39 23.56
C SER A 26 -1.84 30.52 24.81
N GLY A 27 -0.63 30.01 25.02
CA GLY A 27 -0.27 28.98 25.99
C GLY A 27 -0.73 29.12 27.46
N TYR A 28 -1.44 30.19 27.78
CA TYR A 28 -2.02 30.44 29.12
C TYR A 28 -3.30 29.61 29.39
N VAL A 29 -4.09 29.36 28.35
CA VAL A 29 -5.33 28.57 28.46
C VAL A 29 -5.00 27.08 28.65
N ASN A 30 -3.93 26.61 28.09
CA ASN A 30 -3.49 25.21 28.27
C ASN A 30 -3.08 24.90 29.73
N LYS A 31 -2.50 25.86 30.44
CA LYS A 31 -2.12 25.66 31.85
C LYS A 31 -3.34 25.62 32.80
N SER A 32 -4.31 26.51 32.61
CA SER A 32 -5.53 26.52 33.44
C SER A 32 -6.42 25.28 33.20
N TYR A 33 -6.47 24.76 31.97
CA TYR A 33 -7.14 23.49 31.65
C TYR A 33 -6.47 22.29 32.33
N PHE A 34 -5.13 22.30 32.41
CA PHE A 34 -4.37 21.26 33.08
C PHE A 34 -4.65 21.16 34.58
N TYR A 35 -4.85 22.31 35.24
CA TYR A 35 -5.19 22.35 36.67
C TYR A 35 -6.63 21.96 36.99
N LEU A 36 -7.56 22.06 36.05
CA LEU A 36 -8.96 21.64 36.18
C LEU A 36 -9.21 20.22 35.62
N SER A 37 -8.18 19.50 35.20
CA SER A 37 -8.33 18.14 34.68
C SER A 37 -8.80 17.21 35.81
N PRO A 38 -9.73 16.26 35.51
CA PRO A 38 -10.21 15.28 36.49
C PRO A 38 -9.11 14.45 37.16
N GLU A 39 -7.94 14.38 36.54
CA GLU A 39 -6.80 13.65 37.06
C GLU A 39 -6.09 14.35 38.22
N ASN A 40 -6.19 15.66 38.28
CA ASN A 40 -5.60 16.47 39.33
C ASN A 40 -6.57 16.77 40.49
N LEU A 41 -7.86 16.41 40.37
CA LEU A 41 -8.84 16.54 41.44
C LEU A 41 -8.78 15.29 42.32
N SER A 42 -8.27 15.45 43.55
CA SER A 42 -8.09 14.37 44.53
C SER A 42 -9.40 13.76 45.07
N ALA A 43 -10.55 14.36 44.79
CA ALA A 43 -11.86 13.89 45.26
C ALA A 43 -12.56 13.01 44.20
N SER A 44 -12.60 11.70 44.45
CA SER A 44 -13.25 10.70 43.59
C SER A 44 -14.74 10.96 43.28
N ILE A 45 -15.42 11.73 44.10
CA ILE A 45 -16.86 12.07 44.00
C ILE A 45 -17.15 12.96 42.79
N PHE A 46 -16.22 13.81 42.34
CA PHE A 46 -16.43 14.73 41.23
C PHE A 46 -15.95 14.20 39.87
N ARG A 47 -15.16 13.14 39.84
CA ARG A 47 -14.62 12.58 38.60
C ARG A 47 -15.68 12.04 37.63
N LYS A 48 -16.67 11.30 38.12
CA LYS A 48 -17.70 10.68 37.26
C LYS A 48 -18.65 11.71 36.64
N PRO A 49 -19.24 12.64 37.39
CA PRO A 49 -20.07 13.68 36.81
C PRO A 49 -19.32 14.60 35.85
N PHE A 50 -18.09 15.02 36.20
CA PHE A 50 -17.30 15.90 35.36
C PHE A 50 -16.93 15.24 34.01
N ARG A 51 -16.54 13.97 34.00
CA ARG A 51 -16.31 13.20 32.77
C ARG A 51 -17.57 13.06 31.91
N TYR A 52 -18.73 12.86 32.52
CA TYR A 52 -20.01 12.79 31.83
C TYR A 52 -20.39 14.13 31.17
N PHE A 53 -20.22 15.23 31.87
CA PHE A 53 -20.52 16.58 31.36
C PHE A 53 -19.48 17.02 30.31
N SER A 54 -18.21 16.75 30.51
CA SER A 54 -17.17 17.05 29.55
C SER A 54 -17.41 16.29 28.21
N LYS A 55 -17.77 15.01 28.30
CA LYS A 55 -18.11 14.21 27.13
C LYS A 55 -19.39 14.70 26.43
N LYS A 56 -20.43 15.12 27.17
CA LYS A 56 -21.63 15.73 26.57
C LYS A 56 -21.35 17.09 25.93
N TYR A 57 -20.48 17.88 26.52
CA TYR A 57 -20.07 19.18 26.00
C TYR A 57 -19.26 19.02 24.70
N GLU A 58 -18.36 18.05 24.64
CA GLU A 58 -17.66 17.72 23.45
C GLU A 58 -18.57 17.25 22.31
N ILE A 59 -19.51 16.37 22.63
CA ILE A 59 -20.54 15.93 21.69
C ILE A 59 -21.35 17.13 21.20
N PHE A 60 -21.68 18.06 22.07
CA PHE A 60 -22.40 19.29 21.73
C PHE A 60 -21.55 20.19 20.80
N LEU A 61 -20.28 20.45 21.13
CA LEU A 61 -19.39 21.25 20.30
C LEU A 61 -19.14 20.61 18.91
N LEU A 62 -18.95 19.31 18.88
CA LEU A 62 -18.79 18.55 17.64
C LEU A 62 -20.08 18.60 16.81
N LYS A 63 -21.25 18.50 17.44
CA LYS A 63 -22.56 18.55 16.79
C LYS A 63 -22.86 19.89 16.11
N TYR A 64 -22.35 21.01 16.65
CA TYR A 64 -22.60 22.37 16.13
C TYR A 64 -21.40 22.99 15.39
N SER A 65 -20.25 22.30 15.32
CA SER A 65 -19.10 22.76 14.56
C SER A 65 -19.24 22.45 13.06
N LYS A 66 -18.58 23.23 12.20
CA LYS A 66 -18.46 22.88 10.76
C LYS A 66 -17.84 21.50 10.53
N LYS A 67 -17.09 20.96 11.51
CA LYS A 67 -16.47 19.63 11.50
C LYS A 67 -17.47 18.50 11.80
N HIS A 68 -18.67 18.81 12.29
CA HIS A 68 -19.69 17.80 12.60
C HIS A 68 -20.06 16.92 11.41
N LYS A 69 -20.06 17.46 10.18
CA LYS A 69 -20.33 16.68 8.97
C LYS A 69 -19.31 15.54 8.73
N GLU A 70 -18.13 15.62 9.33
CA GLU A 70 -17.08 14.61 9.25
C GLU A 70 -17.15 13.55 10.38
N TYR A 71 -18.01 13.75 11.40
CA TYR A 71 -18.12 12.86 12.56
C TYR A 71 -19.44 12.09 12.56
N TRP A 72 -19.64 11.23 11.55
CA TRP A 72 -20.78 10.29 11.52
C TRP A 72 -20.84 9.37 12.74
N SER A 73 -19.73 9.21 13.49
CA SER A 73 -19.70 8.46 14.75
C SER A 73 -20.64 9.00 15.81
N LEU A 74 -21.13 10.24 15.63
CA LEU A 74 -22.14 10.88 16.49
C LEU A 74 -23.56 10.72 15.95
N GLU A 75 -23.73 10.20 14.72
CA GLU A 75 -25.05 9.95 14.14
C GLU A 75 -25.75 8.80 14.88
N SER A 76 -27.06 8.94 15.07
CA SER A 76 -27.88 7.82 15.53
C SER A 76 -28.10 6.81 14.41
N ASP A 77 -28.40 5.56 14.76
CA ASP A 77 -28.77 4.53 13.77
C ASP A 77 -30.04 4.89 12.98
N LYS A 78 -30.91 5.73 13.57
CA LYS A 78 -32.10 6.30 12.90
C LYS A 78 -31.70 7.27 11.80
N ASP A 79 -30.71 8.15 12.06
CA ASP A 79 -30.23 9.11 11.07
C ASP A 79 -29.63 8.38 9.88
N ARG A 80 -28.87 7.29 10.11
CA ARG A 80 -28.27 6.48 9.05
C ARG A 80 -29.29 5.78 8.15
N LYS A 81 -30.42 5.30 8.71
CA LYS A 81 -31.49 4.66 7.92
C LYS A 81 -32.12 5.61 6.90
N ASN A 82 -32.05 6.92 7.14
CA ASN A 82 -32.60 7.95 6.26
C ASN A 82 -31.62 8.37 5.14
N LEU A 83 -30.39 7.85 5.12
CA LEU A 83 -29.41 8.17 4.09
C LEU A 83 -29.76 7.46 2.77
N LYS A 84 -29.40 8.09 1.64
CA LYS A 84 -29.51 7.45 0.31
C LYS A 84 -28.67 6.17 0.27
N LYS A 85 -29.19 5.11 -0.34
CA LYS A 85 -28.45 3.84 -0.45
C LYS A 85 -27.17 3.93 -1.28
N LYS A 86 -27.19 4.80 -2.32
CA LYS A 86 -26.03 5.01 -3.22
C LYS A 86 -25.99 6.47 -3.68
N TYR A 87 -24.79 6.95 -3.99
CA TYR A 87 -24.57 8.19 -4.73
C TYR A 87 -23.31 8.07 -5.61
N THR A 88 -23.20 8.93 -6.63
CA THR A 88 -22.08 8.94 -7.56
C THR A 88 -21.46 10.32 -7.63
N ILE A 89 -20.14 10.41 -7.50
CA ILE A 89 -19.38 11.57 -7.90
C ILE A 89 -18.98 11.35 -9.35
N LYS A 90 -19.55 12.16 -10.26
CA LYS A 90 -19.28 12.06 -11.69
C LYS A 90 -17.82 12.40 -11.99
N LYS A 91 -17.27 11.72 -13.00
CA LYS A 91 -15.97 12.09 -13.55
C LYS A 91 -15.99 13.55 -14.03
N ASN A 92 -14.88 14.23 -13.80
CA ASN A 92 -14.71 15.58 -14.31
C ASN A 92 -13.65 15.56 -15.42
N SER A 93 -14.12 15.74 -16.66
CA SER A 93 -13.23 15.80 -17.83
C SER A 93 -12.78 17.23 -18.19
N ASN A 94 -13.22 18.21 -17.41
CA ASN A 94 -12.81 19.60 -17.64
C ASN A 94 -11.49 19.88 -16.92
N ASN A 95 -10.57 20.59 -17.58
CA ASN A 95 -9.28 21.03 -17.03
C ASN A 95 -8.36 19.88 -16.59
N LEU A 96 -8.41 18.73 -17.28
CA LEU A 96 -7.46 17.65 -17.03
C LEU A 96 -6.03 18.07 -17.43
N THR A 97 -5.07 17.55 -16.69
CA THR A 97 -3.64 17.83 -16.88
C THR A 97 -3.15 17.23 -18.19
N LYS A 98 -2.80 18.11 -19.14
CA LYS A 98 -2.19 17.69 -20.40
C LYS A 98 -0.82 17.07 -20.18
N ASN A 99 -0.47 16.10 -21.01
CA ASN A 99 0.87 15.53 -21.03
C ASN A 99 1.88 16.59 -21.43
N ILE A 100 2.95 16.76 -20.62
CA ILE A 100 4.07 17.66 -20.92
C ILE A 100 5.36 16.90 -21.22
N SER A 101 5.42 15.59 -20.94
CA SER A 101 6.63 14.81 -21.16
C SER A 101 6.93 14.70 -22.65
N GLN A 102 8.08 15.25 -23.05
CA GLN A 102 8.56 15.19 -24.44
C GLN A 102 9.53 14.02 -24.66
N ASN A 103 10.06 13.44 -23.59
CA ASN A 103 11.04 12.36 -23.68
C ASN A 103 10.40 11.00 -23.38
N PRO A 104 10.50 10.02 -24.30
CA PRO A 104 10.17 8.65 -23.96
C PRO A 104 11.08 8.21 -22.83
N LEU A 105 10.51 7.60 -21.79
CA LEU A 105 11.29 7.01 -20.71
C LEU A 105 12.20 5.93 -21.30
N ASN A 106 13.50 6.04 -21.07
CA ASN A 106 14.44 4.98 -21.42
C ASN A 106 14.36 3.88 -20.35
N PHE A 107 13.98 2.68 -20.78
CA PHE A 107 13.79 1.52 -19.89
C PHE A 107 14.88 0.46 -20.11
N GLU A 108 16.03 0.82 -20.64
CA GLU A 108 17.19 -0.08 -20.79
C GLU A 108 17.88 -0.31 -19.45
N ASN A 109 17.98 0.74 -18.63
CA ASN A 109 18.48 0.71 -17.27
C ASN A 109 17.34 0.68 -16.25
N TRP A 110 17.59 0.08 -15.10
CA TRP A 110 16.72 0.09 -13.93
C TRP A 110 17.38 0.92 -12.84
N GLU A 111 17.26 2.25 -12.93
CA GLU A 111 17.92 3.17 -12.00
C GLU A 111 17.35 3.11 -10.59
N ARG A 112 16.15 2.59 -10.46
CA ARG A 112 15.43 2.44 -9.21
C ARG A 112 14.69 1.10 -9.23
N SER A 113 14.62 0.43 -8.09
CA SER A 113 13.66 -0.68 -7.95
C SER A 113 12.28 -0.18 -8.32
N HIS A 114 11.48 -0.98 -9.00
CA HIS A 114 10.24 -0.64 -9.70
C HIS A 114 10.44 0.02 -11.09
N GLY A 115 11.64 0.05 -11.64
CA GLY A 115 12.00 0.60 -12.94
C GLY A 115 12.67 1.97 -12.82
N ASN A 116 11.89 2.98 -12.53
CA ASN A 116 12.29 4.38 -12.43
C ASN A 116 11.41 5.13 -11.40
N ASN A 117 11.45 6.45 -11.41
CA ASN A 117 10.62 7.27 -10.53
C ASN A 117 9.10 7.19 -10.80
N HIS A 118 8.68 6.69 -11.97
CA HIS A 118 7.27 6.46 -12.31
C HIS A 118 6.74 5.10 -11.84
N SER A 119 7.60 4.17 -11.43
CA SER A 119 7.27 2.83 -10.93
C SER A 119 6.45 1.95 -11.89
N ASN A 120 6.64 2.11 -13.20
CA ASN A 120 5.83 1.44 -14.23
C ASN A 120 6.29 0.01 -14.61
N ARG A 121 7.50 -0.43 -14.18
CA ARG A 121 8.01 -1.79 -14.38
C ARG A 121 7.87 -2.32 -15.82
N PHE A 122 8.25 -1.49 -16.77
CA PHE A 122 8.17 -1.79 -18.18
C PHE A 122 9.56 -1.78 -18.82
N SER A 123 9.82 -2.64 -19.80
CA SER A 123 11.07 -2.66 -20.56
C SER A 123 10.82 -2.44 -22.04
N ASN A 124 11.60 -1.55 -22.67
CA ASN A 124 11.55 -1.30 -24.12
C ASN A 124 12.29 -2.35 -24.95
N LEU A 125 12.96 -3.29 -24.30
CA LEU A 125 13.76 -4.33 -24.95
C LEU A 125 12.90 -5.32 -25.73
N LYS A 126 13.42 -5.80 -26.89
CA LYS A 126 12.67 -6.62 -27.84
C LYS A 126 13.41 -7.87 -28.33
N LEU A 127 14.66 -8.08 -27.91
CA LEU A 127 15.44 -9.23 -28.41
C LEU A 127 14.80 -10.55 -27.96
N ILE A 128 14.34 -10.65 -26.72
CA ILE A 128 13.47 -11.74 -26.27
C ILE A 128 12.05 -11.37 -26.61
N ASN A 129 11.37 -12.18 -27.40
CA ASN A 129 10.06 -11.92 -27.97
C ASN A 129 9.21 -13.20 -28.03
N LYS A 130 8.00 -13.13 -28.60
CA LYS A 130 7.05 -14.25 -28.67
C LYS A 130 7.56 -15.43 -29.52
N GLU A 131 8.38 -15.18 -30.54
CA GLU A 131 8.89 -16.18 -31.43
C GLU A 131 10.02 -16.99 -30.80
N ASN A 132 10.90 -16.33 -29.99
CA ASN A 132 12.10 -16.95 -29.45
C ASN A 132 12.04 -17.26 -27.93
N ILE A 133 10.99 -16.89 -27.21
CA ILE A 133 10.86 -17.10 -25.75
C ILE A 133 11.09 -18.57 -25.35
N ARG A 134 10.73 -19.51 -26.20
CA ARG A 134 10.90 -20.95 -25.93
C ARG A 134 12.37 -21.41 -25.91
N LEU A 135 13.26 -20.60 -26.45
CA LEU A 135 14.71 -20.85 -26.48
C LEU A 135 15.41 -20.28 -25.25
N LEU A 136 14.66 -19.63 -24.33
CA LEU A 136 15.25 -19.00 -23.14
C LEU A 136 15.82 -20.04 -22.19
N GLU A 137 17.12 -19.92 -21.90
CA GLU A 137 17.87 -20.78 -21.00
C GLU A 137 18.41 -20.03 -19.78
N VAL A 138 18.88 -20.78 -18.77
CA VAL A 138 19.56 -20.22 -17.60
C VAL A 138 21.00 -19.87 -18.00
N ALA A 139 21.31 -18.58 -18.05
CA ALA A 139 22.65 -18.10 -18.33
C ALA A 139 23.59 -18.27 -17.12
N TRP A 140 23.11 -17.98 -15.93
CA TRP A 140 23.88 -18.11 -14.70
C TRP A 140 22.96 -18.11 -13.45
N ILE A 141 23.52 -18.57 -12.33
CA ILE A 141 22.88 -18.53 -11.01
C ILE A 141 23.90 -17.99 -10.00
N TYR A 142 23.54 -16.92 -9.29
CA TYR A 142 24.32 -16.43 -8.18
C TYR A 142 23.79 -17.00 -6.85
N HIS A 143 24.65 -17.62 -6.07
CA HIS A 143 24.36 -18.14 -4.74
C HIS A 143 24.96 -17.22 -3.67
N SER A 144 24.13 -16.66 -2.81
CA SER A 144 24.61 -15.79 -1.72
C SER A 144 25.41 -16.54 -0.62
N ASN A 145 25.51 -17.88 -0.73
CA ASN A 145 26.24 -18.80 0.16
C ASN A 145 25.96 -18.56 1.64
N ASN A 146 24.73 -18.28 2.00
CA ASN A 146 24.37 -17.99 3.36
C ASN A 146 23.88 -19.24 4.09
N LYS A 147 24.67 -19.74 5.04
CA LYS A 147 24.28 -20.89 5.91
C LYS A 147 23.24 -20.51 6.97
N LYS A 148 22.97 -19.23 7.19
CA LYS A 148 21.98 -18.73 8.15
C LYS A 148 21.01 -17.81 7.41
N SER A 149 19.84 -18.35 7.05
CA SER A 149 18.72 -17.54 6.59
C SER A 149 18.26 -16.65 7.75
N LEU A 150 18.10 -15.35 7.47
CA LEU A 150 17.43 -14.43 8.40
C LEU A 150 15.90 -14.55 8.33
N GLY A 151 15.38 -15.52 7.56
CA GLY A 151 13.95 -15.70 7.33
C GLY A 151 13.33 -14.51 6.57
N ILE A 152 14.09 -13.88 5.66
CA ILE A 152 13.65 -12.67 4.95
C ILE A 152 13.65 -12.95 3.46
N ASP A 153 12.49 -12.76 2.85
CA ASP A 153 12.34 -12.70 1.40
C ASP A 153 12.74 -11.33 0.85
N ILE A 154 13.34 -11.30 -0.32
CA ILE A 154 13.62 -10.07 -1.07
C ILE A 154 12.37 -9.70 -1.87
N GLN A 155 11.84 -8.50 -1.63
CA GLN A 155 10.56 -8.03 -2.15
C GLN A 155 10.70 -6.96 -3.25
N CYS A 156 11.90 -6.72 -3.74
CA CYS A 156 12.17 -5.76 -4.80
C CYS A 156 12.99 -6.37 -5.92
N ASN A 157 12.78 -5.90 -7.13
CA ASN A 157 13.68 -6.17 -8.23
C ASN A 157 15.02 -5.43 -8.05
N PRO A 158 16.14 -5.99 -8.53
CA PRO A 158 17.43 -5.34 -8.51
C PRO A 158 17.42 -4.08 -9.38
N ILE A 159 18.35 -3.16 -9.15
CA ILE A 159 18.67 -2.09 -10.08
C ILE A 159 19.80 -2.56 -11.02
N ILE A 160 19.78 -2.06 -12.27
CA ILE A 160 20.71 -2.49 -13.29
C ILE A 160 21.17 -1.26 -14.07
N ILE A 161 22.47 -1.03 -14.06
CA ILE A 161 23.10 0.14 -14.70
C ILE A 161 24.21 -0.35 -15.62
N ASN A 162 24.04 -0.14 -16.91
CA ASN A 162 25.03 -0.51 -17.94
C ASN A 162 25.53 -1.95 -17.78
N GLY A 163 24.61 -2.90 -17.56
CA GLY A 163 24.92 -4.32 -17.38
C GLY A 163 25.46 -4.71 -16.00
N THR A 164 25.67 -3.79 -15.08
CA THR A 164 25.97 -4.11 -13.67
C THR A 164 24.70 -4.19 -12.84
N ILE A 165 24.51 -5.30 -12.14
CA ILE A 165 23.35 -5.57 -11.31
C ILE A 165 23.69 -5.26 -9.85
N TYR A 166 22.87 -4.45 -9.19
CA TYR A 166 22.95 -4.20 -7.75
C TYR A 166 21.71 -4.76 -7.06
N SER A 167 21.93 -5.63 -6.09
CA SER A 167 20.85 -6.40 -5.48
C SER A 167 21.05 -6.56 -3.98
N PRO A 168 20.00 -6.41 -3.17
CA PRO A 168 20.03 -6.95 -1.80
C PRO A 168 20.07 -8.48 -1.85
N ILE A 169 20.67 -9.08 -0.82
CA ILE A 169 20.68 -10.52 -0.60
C ILE A 169 20.20 -10.87 0.81
N VAL A 170 19.74 -12.08 1.00
CA VAL A 170 19.01 -12.53 2.22
C VAL A 170 19.80 -12.43 3.52
N ASN A 171 21.10 -12.20 3.49
CA ASN A 171 21.91 -11.98 4.69
C ASN A 171 22.08 -10.50 5.07
N GLY A 172 21.33 -9.61 4.43
CA GLY A 172 21.37 -8.18 4.74
C GLY A 172 22.56 -7.44 4.15
N ASN A 173 23.13 -7.91 3.05
CA ASN A 173 24.14 -7.21 2.26
C ASN A 173 23.58 -6.75 0.91
N ILE A 174 24.31 -5.85 0.27
CA ILE A 174 24.15 -5.52 -1.15
C ILE A 174 25.31 -6.15 -1.90
N VAL A 175 25.02 -6.70 -3.08
CA VAL A 175 26.03 -7.19 -4.02
C VAL A 175 25.96 -6.42 -5.32
N ALA A 176 27.11 -6.27 -5.99
CA ALA A 176 27.17 -5.94 -7.42
C ALA A 176 27.62 -7.18 -8.19
N LEU A 177 26.91 -7.48 -9.26
CA LEU A 177 27.20 -8.60 -10.14
C LEU A 177 27.43 -8.11 -11.56
N ASP A 178 28.34 -8.75 -12.28
CA ASP A 178 28.41 -8.63 -13.73
C ASP A 178 27.15 -9.27 -14.34
N GLY A 179 26.36 -8.49 -15.05
CA GLY A 179 25.05 -8.94 -15.55
C GLY A 179 25.17 -9.98 -16.70
N TYR A 180 26.34 -10.10 -17.35
CA TYR A 180 26.56 -11.09 -18.39
C TYR A 180 26.97 -12.45 -17.81
N THR A 181 27.84 -12.45 -16.79
CA THR A 181 28.43 -13.69 -16.24
C THR A 181 27.83 -14.10 -14.88
N GLY A 182 27.15 -13.21 -14.18
CA GLY A 182 26.68 -13.44 -12.81
C GLY A 182 27.80 -13.41 -11.75
N GLN A 183 29.04 -13.08 -12.11
CA GLN A 183 30.17 -13.02 -11.18
C GLN A 183 30.03 -11.84 -10.21
N GLU A 184 30.37 -12.08 -8.94
CA GLU A 184 30.38 -11.05 -7.91
C GLU A 184 31.54 -10.06 -8.17
N ILE A 185 31.19 -8.78 -8.38
CA ILE A 185 32.15 -7.68 -8.49
C ILE A 185 32.56 -7.23 -7.09
N TRP A 186 31.55 -7.04 -6.21
CA TRP A 186 31.77 -6.72 -4.81
C TRP A 186 30.54 -7.10 -3.97
N LYS A 187 30.76 -7.24 -2.67
CA LYS A 187 29.74 -7.43 -1.63
C LYS A 187 29.96 -6.44 -0.50
N SER A 188 28.92 -5.74 -0.10
CA SER A 188 28.96 -4.82 1.05
C SER A 188 29.09 -5.60 2.37
N SER A 189 29.45 -4.88 3.46
CA SER A 189 29.57 -5.46 4.81
C SER A 189 28.57 -4.84 5.79
N ILE A 190 27.28 -4.76 5.42
CA ILE A 190 26.25 -4.04 6.21
C ILE A 190 25.57 -4.95 7.23
N PHE A 191 25.18 -6.14 6.93
CA PHE A 191 24.59 -7.14 7.82
C PHE A 191 23.36 -6.70 8.65
N ASN A 192 22.29 -6.29 8.00
CA ASN A 192 21.02 -6.05 8.68
C ASN A 192 19.83 -6.67 7.93
N ALA A 193 18.88 -7.23 8.67
CA ALA A 193 17.70 -7.88 8.15
C ALA A 193 16.78 -7.01 7.28
N ASP A 194 16.75 -5.71 7.56
CA ASP A 194 15.87 -4.76 6.84
C ASP A 194 16.54 -4.05 5.64
N VAL A 195 17.77 -4.45 5.29
CA VAL A 195 18.54 -3.82 4.20
C VAL A 195 17.79 -3.90 2.89
N ALA A 196 17.46 -2.74 2.35
CA ALA A 196 16.87 -2.56 1.01
C ALA A 196 15.71 -3.51 0.68
N ARG A 197 14.95 -3.98 1.67
CA ARG A 197 13.92 -5.02 1.48
C ARG A 197 12.95 -4.72 0.34
N ARG A 198 12.65 -3.44 0.11
CA ARG A 198 11.76 -2.98 -0.96
C ARG A 198 12.43 -2.12 -2.01
N GLY A 199 13.74 -1.98 -1.99
CA GLY A 199 14.48 -1.45 -3.13
C GLY A 199 15.62 -0.52 -2.86
N LEU A 200 16.30 -0.28 -3.96
CA LEU A 200 17.50 0.53 -4.13
C LEU A 200 17.22 1.65 -5.13
N VAL A 201 17.99 2.73 -5.05
CA VAL A 201 18.06 3.76 -6.10
C VAL A 201 19.51 4.12 -6.38
N TYR A 202 19.83 4.28 -7.66
CA TYR A 202 21.14 4.69 -8.15
C TYR A 202 21.16 6.19 -8.41
N TRP A 203 22.26 6.81 -8.05
CA TRP A 203 22.60 8.19 -8.39
C TRP A 203 23.93 8.22 -9.12
N GLU A 204 23.94 8.80 -10.29
CA GLU A 204 25.13 8.89 -11.13
C GLU A 204 26.26 9.71 -10.50
N GLY A 205 25.93 10.48 -9.47
CA GLY A 205 26.89 11.39 -8.83
C GLY A 205 26.89 12.76 -9.51
N ASN A 206 28.00 13.47 -9.34
CA ASN A 206 28.29 14.74 -9.99
C ASN A 206 29.82 14.90 -10.16
N ASN A 207 30.29 16.07 -10.59
CA ASN A 207 31.70 16.33 -10.82
C ASN A 207 32.60 16.09 -9.57
N LEU A 208 32.03 16.09 -8.35
CA LEU A 208 32.77 15.92 -7.10
C LEU A 208 32.51 14.58 -6.42
N ILE A 209 31.39 13.92 -6.69
CA ILE A 209 30.94 12.71 -6.00
C ILE A 209 30.72 11.62 -7.04
N LYS A 210 31.41 10.49 -6.83
CA LYS A 210 31.27 9.27 -7.65
C LYS A 210 29.85 8.68 -7.55
N PRO A 211 29.43 7.82 -8.47
CA PRO A 211 28.14 7.16 -8.42
C PRO A 211 27.85 6.47 -7.09
N GLN A 212 26.62 6.61 -6.61
CA GLN A 212 26.16 6.11 -5.32
C GLN A 212 24.93 5.23 -5.45
N ILE A 213 24.75 4.32 -4.49
CA ILE A 213 23.52 3.55 -4.29
C ILE A 213 22.93 3.93 -2.95
N PHE A 214 21.65 4.29 -2.95
CA PHE A 214 20.93 4.62 -1.72
C PHE A 214 19.82 3.61 -1.44
N PHE A 215 19.61 3.31 -0.16
CA PHE A 215 18.52 2.46 0.31
C PHE A 215 18.24 2.69 1.79
N ASN A 216 17.08 2.23 2.23
CA ASN A 216 16.72 2.23 3.64
C ASN A 216 17.13 0.91 4.31
N ASP A 217 17.61 1.04 5.53
CA ASP A 217 17.93 -0.02 6.47
C ASP A 217 17.17 0.25 7.77
N GLY A 218 15.88 -0.05 7.79
CA GLY A 218 15.02 0.29 8.90
C GLY A 218 14.96 1.79 9.17
N SER A 219 15.62 2.25 10.24
CA SER A 219 15.64 3.67 10.63
C SER A 219 16.88 4.42 10.13
N LYS A 220 17.52 3.93 9.08
CA LYS A 220 18.69 4.57 8.48
C LYS A 220 18.58 4.62 6.97
N LEU A 221 18.96 5.76 6.40
CA LEU A 221 19.24 5.90 4.98
C LEU A 221 20.75 5.70 4.79
N ILE A 222 21.13 4.81 3.89
CA ILE A 222 22.52 4.42 3.63
C ILE A 222 22.94 4.84 2.23
N SER A 223 24.19 5.29 2.10
CA SER A 223 24.87 5.59 0.84
C SER A 223 26.10 4.69 0.69
N LEU A 224 26.14 3.92 -0.41
CA LEU A 224 27.31 3.14 -0.83
C LEU A 224 27.89 3.70 -2.13
N ASN A 225 29.21 3.63 -2.26
CA ASN A 225 29.87 3.82 -3.55
C ASN A 225 29.49 2.68 -4.51
N ALA A 226 28.94 3.01 -5.66
CA ALA A 226 28.51 2.02 -6.63
C ALA A 226 29.67 1.19 -7.21
N LYS A 227 30.90 1.73 -7.20
CA LYS A 227 32.09 1.07 -7.77
C LYS A 227 32.59 -0.10 -6.93
N ASP A 228 32.56 0.03 -5.59
CA ASP A 228 33.24 -0.90 -4.69
C ASP A 228 32.43 -1.34 -3.47
N GLY A 229 31.17 -0.86 -3.34
CA GLY A 229 30.27 -1.21 -2.23
C GLY A 229 30.67 -0.62 -0.87
N SER A 230 31.69 0.22 -0.80
CA SER A 230 32.12 0.88 0.42
C SER A 230 31.13 1.97 0.86
N LEU A 231 31.04 2.22 2.16
CA LEU A 231 30.20 3.32 2.67
C LEU A 231 30.75 4.68 2.23
N ASN A 232 29.88 5.54 1.75
CA ASN A 232 30.23 6.92 1.42
C ASN A 232 30.48 7.72 2.73
N LYS A 233 31.72 7.82 3.18
CA LYS A 233 32.10 8.45 4.46
C LYS A 233 31.66 9.91 4.58
N ASN A 234 31.43 10.60 3.46
CA ASN A 234 30.99 12.01 3.44
C ASN A 234 29.48 12.18 3.57
N PHE A 235 28.71 11.08 3.51
CA PHE A 235 27.26 11.11 3.66
C PHE A 235 26.87 10.83 5.12
N GLY A 236 26.29 11.81 5.81
CA GLY A 236 25.87 11.71 7.19
C GLY A 236 27.02 11.29 8.13
N LYS A 237 26.76 10.33 9.01
CA LYS A 237 27.79 9.74 9.89
C LYS A 237 28.29 8.43 9.26
N ASN A 238 29.44 8.49 8.58
CA ASN A 238 30.05 7.34 7.92
C ASN A 238 29.08 6.58 6.99
N GLY A 239 28.49 7.26 6.03
CA GLY A 239 27.61 6.70 5.03
C GLY A 239 26.16 6.45 5.50
N ARG A 240 25.77 6.97 6.66
CA ARG A 240 24.47 6.71 7.28
C ARG A 240 23.82 7.97 7.80
N VAL A 241 22.53 8.10 7.58
CA VAL A 241 21.66 9.15 8.12
C VAL A 241 20.53 8.51 8.91
N SER A 242 20.28 8.96 10.13
CA SER A 242 19.11 8.53 10.91
C SER A 242 17.84 9.13 10.33
N THR A 243 16.84 8.30 10.05
CA THR A 243 15.53 8.66 9.50
C THR A 243 14.41 8.13 10.40
N GLY A 244 13.17 8.40 10.07
CA GLY A 244 12.07 7.56 10.51
C GLY A 244 12.18 6.16 9.89
N TYR A 245 11.63 5.13 10.57
CA TYR A 245 11.64 3.77 10.04
C TYR A 245 11.00 3.71 8.66
N SER A 246 11.68 3.12 7.69
CA SER A 246 11.23 2.96 6.32
C SER A 246 11.80 1.68 5.70
N LYS A 247 11.00 0.99 4.89
CA LYS A 247 11.41 -0.16 4.07
C LYS A 247 11.31 0.11 2.57
N ILE A 248 10.74 1.27 2.19
CA ILE A 248 10.45 1.58 0.79
C ILE A 248 11.66 2.17 0.08
N THR A 249 11.64 2.08 -1.24
CA THR A 249 12.70 2.64 -2.09
C THR A 249 12.70 4.17 -2.02
N PRO A 250 13.83 4.82 -1.74
CA PRO A 250 13.94 6.27 -1.80
C PRO A 250 13.75 6.81 -3.22
N ILE A 251 13.52 8.13 -3.33
CA ILE A 251 13.47 8.88 -4.60
C ILE A 251 14.57 9.92 -4.63
N ILE A 252 15.15 10.12 -5.81
CA ILE A 252 16.07 11.22 -6.07
C ILE A 252 15.34 12.31 -6.85
N TYR A 253 15.44 13.54 -6.35
CA TYR A 253 14.91 14.74 -6.98
C TYR A 253 15.91 15.88 -6.88
N LYS A 254 16.44 16.33 -8.03
CA LYS A 254 17.53 17.33 -8.06
C LYS A 254 18.68 16.90 -7.12
N ASN A 255 19.16 17.79 -6.28
CA ASN A 255 20.19 17.53 -5.28
C ASN A 255 19.62 17.03 -3.95
N SER A 256 18.57 16.19 -3.99
CA SER A 256 17.90 15.69 -2.79
C SER A 256 17.57 14.21 -2.90
N ILE A 257 17.64 13.53 -1.76
CA ILE A 257 17.10 12.19 -1.60
C ILE A 257 15.91 12.22 -0.63
N ILE A 258 14.83 11.54 -1.01
CA ILE A 258 13.53 11.62 -0.37
C ILE A 258 13.18 10.26 0.22
N VAL A 259 12.81 10.26 1.49
CA VAL A 259 12.37 9.08 2.25
C VAL A 259 10.98 9.35 2.81
N ALA A 260 10.05 8.43 2.63
CA ALA A 260 8.79 8.45 3.38
C ALA A 260 8.84 7.42 4.51
N SER A 261 8.60 7.87 5.74
CA SER A 261 8.77 7.07 6.94
C SER A 261 7.45 6.62 7.56
N TRP A 262 7.49 5.56 8.36
CA TRP A 262 6.32 5.08 9.10
C TRP A 262 5.85 6.05 10.19
N LYS A 263 6.66 7.08 10.50
CA LYS A 263 6.19 8.22 11.30
C LYS A 263 5.28 9.17 10.53
N LYS A 264 4.95 8.84 9.26
CA LYS A 264 4.15 9.64 8.32
C LYS A 264 4.83 10.96 7.95
N ASP A 265 6.15 10.98 7.99
CA ASP A 265 6.98 12.07 7.52
C ASP A 265 7.53 11.78 6.12
N LEU A 266 7.42 12.75 5.22
CA LEU A 266 8.25 12.84 4.03
C LEU A 266 9.50 13.63 4.40
N GLU A 267 10.63 12.96 4.44
CA GLU A 267 11.92 13.52 4.86
C GLU A 267 12.79 13.75 3.64
N VAL A 268 13.30 14.97 3.47
CA VAL A 268 14.11 15.37 2.31
C VAL A 268 15.49 15.76 2.77
N TYR A 269 16.49 15.03 2.27
CA TYR A 269 17.89 15.21 2.63
C TYR A 269 18.70 15.71 1.45
N ASP A 270 19.76 16.45 1.70
CA ASP A 270 20.78 16.74 0.71
C ASP A 270 21.47 15.45 0.28
N ILE A 271 21.52 15.18 -1.02
CA ILE A 271 22.02 13.90 -1.55
C ILE A 271 23.52 13.72 -1.36
N SER A 272 24.28 14.81 -1.28
CA SER A 272 25.75 14.79 -1.16
C SER A 272 26.20 14.61 0.29
N THR A 273 25.50 15.25 1.23
CA THR A 273 25.94 15.34 2.63
C THR A 273 25.04 14.55 3.59
N GLY A 274 23.82 14.19 3.18
CA GLY A 274 22.84 13.58 4.07
C GLY A 274 22.23 14.54 5.10
N LYS A 275 22.46 15.85 4.98
CA LYS A 275 21.86 16.86 5.86
C LYS A 275 20.36 16.99 5.56
N LEU A 276 19.52 16.94 6.61
CA LEU A 276 18.08 17.17 6.48
C LEU A 276 17.82 18.58 5.98
N LYS A 277 17.13 18.70 4.84
CA LYS A 277 16.70 19.99 4.26
C LYS A 277 15.36 20.43 4.85
N TRP A 278 14.39 19.53 4.85
CA TRP A 278 13.06 19.73 5.42
C TRP A 278 12.31 18.42 5.57
N LYS A 279 11.20 18.45 6.29
CA LYS A 279 10.25 17.34 6.35
C LYS A 279 8.82 17.83 6.37
N TYR A 280 7.91 17.00 5.88
CA TYR A 280 6.48 17.25 5.84
C TYR A 280 5.74 16.08 6.50
N PHE A 281 4.95 16.37 7.52
CA PHE A 281 4.08 15.38 8.16
C PHE A 281 2.77 15.25 7.39
N PHE A 282 2.50 14.10 6.79
CA PHE A 282 1.28 13.82 6.04
C PHE A 282 0.24 13.01 6.83
N GLY A 283 0.49 12.69 8.08
CA GLY A 283 -0.49 12.07 8.98
C GLY A 283 -1.62 13.00 9.39
N ASP A 284 -2.54 12.51 10.22
CA ASP A 284 -3.64 13.30 10.77
C ASP A 284 -3.25 13.94 12.11
N LYS A 285 -3.06 15.26 12.11
CA LYS A 285 -2.70 16.04 13.33
C LYS A 285 -3.87 16.26 14.28
N LYS A 286 -5.10 15.85 13.96
CA LYS A 286 -6.32 16.27 14.66
C LYS A 286 -6.62 15.54 15.98
N ASN A 287 -5.73 14.69 16.47
CA ASN A 287 -6.03 13.81 17.60
C ASN A 287 -5.37 14.18 18.92
N GLU A 288 -5.20 15.46 19.19
CA GLU A 288 -5.03 15.96 20.55
C GLU A 288 -6.38 16.41 21.08
N ILE A 289 -7.24 15.49 21.47
CA ILE A 289 -8.43 15.87 22.25
C ILE A 289 -8.80 14.73 23.19
N ASN A 290 -8.70 15.04 24.45
CA ASN A 290 -9.47 14.72 25.63
C ASN A 290 -8.98 13.63 26.57
N GLY A 291 -8.71 14.09 27.76
CA GLY A 291 -8.61 13.29 28.99
C GLY A 291 -7.36 12.45 29.09
N GLY A 292 -6.18 12.91 28.62
CA GLY A 292 -4.90 12.26 28.86
C GLY A 292 -4.66 10.96 28.09
N LYS A 293 -5.62 10.47 27.29
CA LYS A 293 -5.44 9.32 26.40
C LYS A 293 -5.17 9.82 24.98
N LYS A 294 -3.92 9.75 24.55
CA LYS A 294 -3.52 9.92 23.17
C LYS A 294 -4.31 8.94 22.28
N TYR A 295 -5.30 9.41 21.56
CA TYR A 295 -5.84 8.68 20.42
C TYR A 295 -4.84 8.86 19.29
N ILE A 296 -4.09 7.81 18.99
CA ILE A 296 -3.08 7.86 17.94
C ILE A 296 -3.78 7.52 16.62
N ASN A 297 -4.45 8.49 16.03
CA ASN A 297 -4.85 8.40 14.64
C ASN A 297 -3.94 9.29 13.80
N GLU A 298 -2.80 8.77 13.46
CA GLU A 298 -1.78 9.50 12.70
C GLU A 298 -1.89 9.26 11.19
N GLY A 299 -2.98 8.69 10.70
CA GLY A 299 -3.11 8.24 9.30
C GLY A 299 -2.43 6.90 9.04
N GLY A 300 -2.35 6.50 7.78
CA GLY A 300 -1.67 5.28 7.35
C GLY A 300 -0.18 5.48 7.14
N ASN A 301 0.62 4.44 7.36
CA ASN A 301 2.04 4.47 7.02
C ASN A 301 2.25 4.26 5.50
N PRO A 302 3.34 4.75 4.91
CA PRO A 302 3.58 4.71 3.46
C PRO A 302 4.20 3.39 3.00
N TRP A 303 3.81 2.26 3.57
CA TRP A 303 4.47 0.97 3.28
C TRP A 303 4.31 0.50 1.83
N GLY A 304 3.30 1.01 1.11
CA GLY A 304 3.08 0.72 -0.31
C GLY A 304 4.15 1.33 -1.21
N GLY A 305 4.70 2.47 -0.83
CA GLY A 305 5.78 3.12 -1.56
C GLY A 305 5.46 4.52 -2.05
N ILE A 306 6.43 5.08 -2.76
CA ILE A 306 6.37 6.42 -3.33
C ILE A 306 6.83 6.42 -4.79
N SER A 307 6.30 7.37 -5.57
CA SER A 307 6.74 7.67 -6.94
C SER A 307 6.82 9.19 -7.14
N ALA A 308 7.52 9.65 -8.15
CA ALA A 308 7.68 11.08 -8.37
C ALA A 308 7.57 11.48 -9.85
N ASP A 309 6.87 12.57 -10.06
CA ASP A 309 6.95 13.39 -11.26
C ASP A 309 8.07 14.42 -11.05
N ILE A 310 9.26 14.11 -11.56
CA ILE A 310 10.43 14.96 -11.35
C ILE A 310 10.37 16.25 -12.18
N GLU A 311 9.64 16.27 -13.27
CA GLU A 311 9.46 17.46 -14.11
C GLU A 311 8.61 18.51 -13.39
N ARG A 312 7.57 18.05 -12.66
CA ARG A 312 6.67 18.93 -11.90
C ARG A 312 7.06 19.09 -10.43
N GLY A 313 8.01 18.29 -9.93
CA GLY A 313 8.41 18.30 -8.53
C GLY A 313 7.32 17.80 -7.58
N ILE A 314 6.59 16.74 -7.95
CA ILE A 314 5.51 16.16 -7.15
C ILE A 314 5.84 14.73 -6.76
N VAL A 315 5.72 14.42 -5.46
CA VAL A 315 5.79 13.06 -4.94
C VAL A 315 4.39 12.53 -4.66
N TYR A 316 4.14 11.30 -5.08
CA TYR A 316 2.91 10.56 -4.81
C TYR A 316 3.20 9.46 -3.80
N ILE A 317 2.28 9.26 -2.85
CA ILE A 317 2.42 8.33 -1.74
C ILE A 317 1.16 7.49 -1.63
N THR A 318 1.30 6.16 -1.57
CA THR A 318 0.23 5.26 -1.14
C THR A 318 0.38 4.93 0.33
N THR A 319 -0.73 4.90 1.06
CA THR A 319 -0.73 4.63 2.49
C THR A 319 -1.54 3.39 2.86
N GLY A 320 -1.13 2.75 3.95
CA GLY A 320 -1.88 1.68 4.57
C GLY A 320 -3.05 2.16 5.43
N ASN A 321 -3.73 1.23 6.05
CA ASN A 321 -4.82 1.50 6.97
C ASN A 321 -4.34 2.20 8.26
N ALA A 322 -5.27 2.81 8.96
CA ALA A 322 -5.02 3.31 10.32
C ALA A 322 -4.92 2.12 11.29
N SER A 323 -4.00 2.21 12.26
CA SER A 323 -3.87 1.22 13.34
C SER A 323 -5.04 1.38 14.36
N LYS A 324 -5.63 0.34 14.94
CA LYS A 324 -5.40 -1.12 14.77
C LYS A 324 -6.31 -1.71 13.69
N TYR A 325 -5.98 -2.94 13.21
CA TYR A 325 -6.89 -3.69 12.33
C TYR A 325 -8.22 -3.94 13.04
N PHE A 326 -9.32 -3.94 12.32
CA PHE A 326 -10.67 -4.30 12.73
C PHE A 326 -11.29 -3.46 13.85
N ASP A 327 -10.50 -2.77 14.67
CA ASP A 327 -10.96 -1.94 15.78
C ASP A 327 -10.67 -0.46 15.51
N GLY A 328 -11.69 0.29 15.16
CA GLY A 328 -11.67 1.76 15.00
C GLY A 328 -12.29 2.51 16.18
N SER A 329 -12.73 1.82 17.24
CA SER A 329 -13.44 2.41 18.38
C SER A 329 -12.66 3.54 19.09
N LYS A 330 -11.32 3.51 18.99
CA LYS A 330 -10.43 4.53 19.57
C LYS A 330 -9.94 5.56 18.56
N ARG A 331 -10.35 5.47 17.29
CA ARG A 331 -9.96 6.38 16.22
C ARG A 331 -11.16 6.85 15.39
N PRO A 332 -12.17 7.50 16.02
CA PRO A 332 -13.37 7.94 15.32
C PRO A 332 -13.04 8.89 14.16
N GLY A 333 -13.91 8.97 13.17
CA GLY A 333 -13.75 9.84 12.01
C GLY A 333 -13.14 9.12 10.80
N TYR A 334 -12.91 9.85 9.71
CA TYR A 334 -12.44 9.32 8.42
C TYR A 334 -11.05 8.68 8.48
N ASN A 335 -10.24 9.05 9.46
CA ASN A 335 -8.83 8.69 9.54
C ASN A 335 -8.07 9.16 8.29
N LYS A 336 -8.10 10.48 8.05
CA LYS A 336 -7.50 11.13 6.88
C LYS A 336 -6.11 10.59 6.59
N ASN A 337 -5.81 10.43 5.30
CA ASN A 337 -4.51 9.95 4.81
C ASN A 337 -4.15 8.51 5.24
N SER A 338 -5.15 7.69 5.63
CA SER A 338 -5.04 6.22 5.69
C SER A 338 -5.78 5.59 4.52
N SER A 339 -5.31 4.44 4.03
CA SER A 339 -5.84 3.77 2.84
C SER A 339 -6.04 4.75 1.68
N SER A 340 -5.01 5.57 1.43
CA SER A 340 -5.08 6.79 0.61
C SER A 340 -3.95 6.89 -0.42
N LEU A 341 -4.21 7.65 -1.48
CA LEU A 341 -3.24 8.16 -2.43
C LEU A 341 -3.10 9.67 -2.24
N LEU A 342 -1.87 10.14 -2.06
CA LEU A 342 -1.53 11.54 -1.74
C LEU A 342 -0.59 12.11 -2.80
N ALA A 343 -0.69 13.42 -3.06
CA ALA A 343 0.28 14.18 -3.84
C ALA A 343 0.86 15.32 -3.00
N ILE A 344 2.19 15.42 -2.95
CA ILE A 344 2.92 16.43 -2.21
C ILE A 344 3.83 17.20 -3.17
N ASP A 345 3.67 18.52 -3.21
CA ASP A 345 4.52 19.45 -3.95
C ASP A 345 5.84 19.65 -3.17
N LEU A 346 6.95 19.29 -3.80
CA LEU A 346 8.27 19.33 -3.19
C LEU A 346 8.83 20.76 -3.04
N GLU A 347 8.45 21.66 -3.96
CA GLU A 347 8.89 23.05 -3.92
C GLU A 347 8.08 23.86 -2.90
N LYS A 348 6.75 23.70 -2.93
CA LYS A 348 5.84 24.37 -1.98
C LYS A 348 5.77 23.66 -0.62
N LYS A 349 6.33 22.45 -0.50
CA LYS A 349 6.38 21.63 0.73
C LYS A 349 5.01 21.42 1.36
N LYS A 350 4.00 21.12 0.52
CA LYS A 350 2.61 20.95 0.96
C LYS A 350 1.87 19.85 0.20
N GLU A 351 0.85 19.30 0.83
CA GLU A 351 -0.12 18.43 0.17
C GLU A 351 -0.91 19.21 -0.88
N LEU A 352 -0.95 18.70 -2.10
CA LEU A 352 -1.80 19.21 -3.17
C LEU A 352 -3.21 18.66 -3.04
N TRP A 353 -3.31 17.37 -2.92
CA TRP A 353 -4.56 16.63 -2.76
C TRP A 353 -4.34 15.28 -2.07
N SER A 354 -5.43 14.70 -1.59
CA SER A 354 -5.49 13.38 -1.01
C SER A 354 -6.79 12.70 -1.44
N PHE A 355 -6.70 11.46 -1.89
CA PHE A 355 -7.83 10.59 -2.22
C PHE A 355 -7.80 9.38 -1.28
N GLN A 356 -8.90 9.14 -0.57
CA GLN A 356 -9.05 8.02 0.34
C GLN A 356 -9.99 6.98 -0.26
N GLU A 357 -9.52 5.75 -0.52
CA GLU A 357 -10.34 4.67 -1.06
C GLU A 357 -11.28 4.10 0.00
N THR A 358 -10.74 3.81 1.19
CA THR A 358 -11.51 3.21 2.28
C THR A 358 -11.52 4.16 3.47
N SER A 359 -12.69 4.74 3.75
CA SER A 359 -12.87 5.65 4.86
C SER A 359 -13.05 4.87 6.16
N HIS A 360 -12.35 5.27 7.23
CA HIS A 360 -12.42 4.58 8.53
C HIS A 360 -12.19 3.07 8.39
N ASP A 361 -11.08 2.72 7.76
CA ASP A 361 -10.77 1.33 7.40
C ASP A 361 -10.63 0.44 8.63
N ILE A 362 -11.58 -0.49 8.79
CA ILE A 362 -11.58 -1.58 9.77
C ILE A 362 -11.45 -2.96 9.12
N TRP A 363 -11.02 -3.03 7.87
CA TRP A 363 -10.90 -4.27 7.08
C TRP A 363 -9.47 -4.56 6.62
N ASN A 364 -8.52 -3.64 6.87
CA ASN A 364 -7.13 -3.70 6.38
C ASN A 364 -7.02 -3.56 4.86
N TYR A 365 -7.81 -2.67 4.27
CA TYR A 365 -7.85 -2.41 2.82
C TYR A 365 -6.86 -1.31 2.43
N ASP A 366 -5.58 -1.63 2.55
CA ASP A 366 -4.47 -0.74 2.22
C ASP A 366 -4.36 -0.46 0.71
N MET A 367 -3.60 0.58 0.36
CA MET A 367 -2.99 0.76 -0.94
C MET A 367 -1.54 0.25 -0.88
N PRO A 368 -1.28 -1.00 -1.29
CA PRO A 368 -0.06 -1.72 -0.90
C PRO A 368 1.14 -1.51 -1.81
N GLY A 369 0.94 -1.05 -3.04
CA GLY A 369 1.99 -0.84 -4.04
C GLY A 369 2.34 0.63 -4.25
N PRO A 370 3.52 0.95 -4.82
CA PRO A 370 3.85 2.33 -5.16
C PRO A 370 2.89 2.88 -6.21
N PRO A 371 2.55 4.19 -6.17
CA PRO A 371 1.78 4.83 -7.23
C PRO A 371 2.49 4.70 -8.57
N ILE A 372 1.75 4.52 -9.66
CA ILE A 372 2.32 4.37 -10.99
C ILE A 372 1.95 5.61 -11.82
N LEU A 373 2.93 6.22 -12.46
CA LEU A 373 2.72 7.41 -13.27
C LEU A 373 2.75 7.04 -14.75
N THR A 374 1.70 7.45 -15.48
CA THR A 374 1.59 7.27 -16.92
C THR A 374 0.73 8.36 -17.54
N SER A 375 0.47 8.26 -18.84
CA SER A 375 -0.51 9.08 -19.53
C SER A 375 -1.50 8.18 -20.26
N ILE A 376 -2.74 8.60 -20.30
CA ILE A 376 -3.83 7.89 -20.98
C ILE A 376 -4.58 8.84 -21.92
N ASN A 377 -5.34 8.29 -22.86
CA ASN A 377 -6.16 9.06 -23.79
C ASN A 377 -7.58 9.23 -23.25
N ILE A 378 -8.00 10.47 -23.04
CA ILE A 378 -9.35 10.85 -22.64
C ILE A 378 -9.88 11.82 -23.68
N ASN A 379 -10.95 11.45 -24.39
CA ASN A 379 -11.56 12.28 -25.43
C ASN A 379 -10.51 12.87 -26.40
N SER A 380 -9.64 12.00 -26.93
CA SER A 380 -8.53 12.34 -27.86
C SER A 380 -7.41 13.21 -27.26
N ASN A 381 -7.47 13.58 -26.00
CA ASN A 381 -6.40 14.28 -25.30
C ASN A 381 -5.54 13.30 -24.50
N LYS A 382 -4.23 13.44 -24.58
CA LYS A 382 -3.30 12.70 -23.72
C LYS A 382 -3.21 13.39 -22.36
N VAL A 383 -3.64 12.70 -21.31
CA VAL A 383 -3.78 13.18 -19.93
C VAL A 383 -2.81 12.47 -19.03
N ASP A 384 -2.09 13.21 -18.21
CA ASP A 384 -1.18 12.67 -17.21
C ASP A 384 -1.93 12.22 -15.96
N VAL A 385 -1.79 10.94 -15.64
CA VAL A 385 -2.49 10.30 -14.53
C VAL A 385 -1.53 9.65 -13.53
N VAL A 386 -2.03 9.49 -12.31
CA VAL A 386 -1.45 8.63 -11.29
C VAL A 386 -2.41 7.48 -11.00
N ILE A 387 -1.85 6.28 -10.90
CA ILE A 387 -2.60 5.02 -10.73
C ILE A 387 -2.18 4.36 -9.43
N ALA A 388 -3.13 3.86 -8.66
CA ALA A 388 -2.90 2.98 -7.53
C ALA A 388 -3.73 1.72 -7.66
N VAL A 389 -3.09 0.55 -7.52
CA VAL A 389 -3.76 -0.74 -7.37
C VAL A 389 -3.92 -1.05 -5.89
N THR A 390 -5.06 -1.64 -5.50
CA THR A 390 -5.44 -1.74 -4.10
C THR A 390 -5.69 -3.18 -3.66
N LYS A 391 -5.68 -3.42 -2.35
CA LYS A 391 -6.07 -4.72 -1.79
C LYS A 391 -7.50 -5.11 -2.14
N ARG A 392 -8.36 -4.13 -2.39
CA ARG A 392 -9.74 -4.40 -2.85
C ARG A 392 -9.83 -4.81 -4.32
N ALA A 393 -8.70 -5.10 -4.97
CA ALA A 393 -8.61 -5.36 -6.40
C ALA A 393 -9.17 -4.22 -7.28
N ASN A 394 -9.18 -3.00 -6.76
CA ASN A 394 -9.55 -1.80 -7.51
C ASN A 394 -8.33 -1.16 -8.16
N THR A 395 -8.58 -0.45 -9.26
CA THR A 395 -7.62 0.45 -9.89
C THR A 395 -8.12 1.88 -9.74
N ILE A 396 -7.41 2.69 -8.95
CA ILE A 396 -7.71 4.11 -8.77
C ILE A 396 -6.92 4.89 -9.80
N ILE A 397 -7.59 5.67 -10.66
CA ILE A 397 -6.96 6.49 -11.70
C ILE A 397 -7.39 7.94 -11.49
N LEU A 398 -6.42 8.80 -11.17
CA LEU A 398 -6.66 10.22 -10.90
C LEU A 398 -5.79 11.10 -11.81
N ASP A 399 -6.28 12.29 -12.11
CA ASP A 399 -5.47 13.35 -12.68
C ASP A 399 -4.29 13.65 -11.76
N ARG A 400 -3.09 13.67 -12.31
CA ARG A 400 -1.83 13.73 -11.56
C ARG A 400 -1.67 15.00 -10.73
N ILE A 401 -2.14 16.15 -11.23
CA ILE A 401 -1.97 17.45 -10.56
C ILE A 401 -3.17 17.76 -9.65
N THR A 402 -4.37 17.52 -10.14
CA THR A 402 -5.59 17.98 -9.48
C THR A 402 -6.19 16.96 -8.52
N GLY A 403 -5.83 15.67 -8.66
CA GLY A 403 -6.46 14.57 -7.94
C GLY A 403 -7.89 14.27 -8.39
N GLN A 404 -8.36 14.87 -9.50
CA GLN A 404 -9.68 14.61 -10.03
C GLN A 404 -9.81 13.18 -10.55
N ASN A 405 -10.98 12.59 -10.32
CA ASN A 405 -11.28 11.23 -10.77
C ASN A 405 -11.51 11.17 -12.29
N ILE A 406 -10.84 10.22 -12.93
CA ILE A 406 -10.97 9.97 -14.38
C ILE A 406 -12.24 9.16 -14.70
N PHE A 407 -12.67 8.31 -13.79
CA PHE A 407 -13.90 7.51 -13.87
C PHE A 407 -14.89 7.95 -12.78
N ASP A 408 -16.17 7.63 -12.95
CA ASP A 408 -17.18 7.90 -11.94
C ASP A 408 -16.86 7.17 -10.64
N LEU A 409 -17.01 7.86 -9.49
CA LEU A 409 -16.84 7.28 -8.17
C LEU A 409 -18.21 6.96 -7.57
N ASN A 410 -18.55 5.69 -7.51
CA ASN A 410 -19.80 5.20 -6.93
C ASN A 410 -19.60 4.87 -5.46
N TYR A 411 -20.45 5.40 -4.61
CA TYR A 411 -20.46 5.16 -3.17
C TYR A 411 -21.74 4.45 -2.75
N GLN A 412 -21.59 3.44 -1.91
CA GLN A 412 -22.68 2.64 -1.39
C GLN A 412 -22.72 2.72 0.15
N LEU A 413 -23.96 2.83 0.69
CA LEU A 413 -24.21 2.84 2.12
C LEU A 413 -23.80 1.50 2.75
N VAL A 414 -23.11 1.55 3.88
CA VAL A 414 -22.68 0.38 4.67
C VAL A 414 -23.41 0.33 6.01
N GLU A 415 -23.50 -0.87 6.56
CA GLU A 415 -24.05 -1.08 7.90
C GLU A 415 -23.15 -0.46 8.97
N THR A 416 -23.75 -0.01 10.08
CA THR A 416 -22.99 0.43 11.24
C THR A 416 -22.43 -0.77 12.01
N SER A 417 -21.26 -0.61 12.63
CA SER A 417 -20.68 -1.63 13.51
C SER A 417 -21.54 -1.82 14.78
N LYS A 418 -21.61 -3.08 15.23
CA LYS A 418 -22.23 -3.43 16.52
C LYS A 418 -21.19 -3.48 17.67
N VAL A 419 -19.92 -3.29 17.36
CA VAL A 419 -18.84 -3.26 18.35
C VAL A 419 -18.98 -1.99 19.20
N PRO A 420 -19.01 -2.08 20.53
CA PRO A 420 -19.18 -0.92 21.39
C PRO A 420 -18.11 0.15 21.15
N GLY A 421 -18.54 1.38 20.87
CA GLY A 421 -17.66 2.51 20.57
C GLY A 421 -17.19 2.61 19.13
N GLU A 422 -17.46 1.60 18.28
CA GLU A 422 -17.13 1.58 16.87
C GLU A 422 -18.33 2.06 16.02
N LYS A 423 -18.04 2.86 15.02
CA LYS A 423 -19.00 3.20 13.96
C LYS A 423 -18.30 3.27 12.61
N THR A 424 -18.79 2.50 11.65
CA THR A 424 -18.31 2.54 10.28
C THR A 424 -18.61 3.89 9.60
N SER A 425 -17.78 4.30 8.67
CA SER A 425 -18.16 5.36 7.73
C SER A 425 -19.48 4.99 7.04
N PRO A 426 -20.41 5.93 6.86
CA PRO A 426 -21.70 5.62 6.24
C PRO A 426 -21.57 5.14 4.80
N TYR A 427 -20.58 5.61 4.07
CA TYR A 427 -20.39 5.25 2.66
C TYR A 427 -18.98 4.73 2.41
N GLN A 428 -18.91 3.74 1.53
CA GLN A 428 -17.66 3.21 1.01
C GLN A 428 -17.71 3.15 -0.51
N LEU A 429 -16.54 3.23 -1.14
CA LEU A 429 -16.37 3.20 -2.58
C LEU A 429 -16.75 1.82 -3.14
N ASN A 430 -17.55 1.80 -4.20
CA ASN A 430 -17.97 0.63 -4.95
C ASN A 430 -17.88 0.93 -6.45
N LEU A 431 -16.68 0.77 -7.03
CA LEU A 431 -16.43 1.13 -8.43
C LEU A 431 -17.14 0.18 -9.40
N GLU A 432 -17.65 0.74 -10.48
CA GLU A 432 -18.06 0.02 -11.68
C GLU A 432 -16.95 0.03 -12.72
N LEU A 433 -16.29 1.18 -12.87
CA LEU A 433 -15.09 1.37 -13.68
C LEU A 433 -14.05 2.17 -12.90
N PRO A 434 -12.76 1.84 -13.03
CA PRO A 434 -12.22 0.65 -13.69
C PRO A 434 -12.76 -0.64 -13.09
N GLU A 435 -12.95 -1.68 -13.95
CA GLU A 435 -13.40 -3.00 -13.50
C GLU A 435 -12.43 -3.57 -12.44
N ALA A 436 -12.99 -4.21 -11.40
CA ALA A 436 -12.15 -4.87 -10.42
C ALA A 436 -11.38 -6.03 -11.06
N PHE A 437 -10.07 -6.10 -10.85
CA PHE A 437 -9.22 -7.17 -11.38
C PHE A 437 -9.24 -8.45 -10.52
N GLY A 438 -10.08 -8.48 -9.49
CA GLY A 438 -10.26 -9.63 -8.60
C GLY A 438 -11.55 -9.54 -7.80
N LYS A 439 -11.78 -10.52 -6.95
CA LYS A 439 -12.94 -10.58 -6.06
C LYS A 439 -12.76 -9.64 -4.87
N ASN A 440 -13.81 -8.90 -4.49
CA ASN A 440 -13.79 -7.95 -3.38
C ASN A 440 -15.00 -8.03 -2.43
N ILE A 441 -16.02 -8.80 -2.78
CA ILE A 441 -17.24 -9.03 -1.97
C ILE A 441 -17.51 -10.52 -1.94
N PHE A 442 -17.47 -11.13 -0.76
CA PHE A 442 -17.80 -12.54 -0.59
C PHE A 442 -19.33 -12.75 -0.59
N ASN A 443 -19.78 -13.80 -1.25
CA ASN A 443 -21.16 -14.29 -1.23
C ASN A 443 -21.19 -15.83 -1.22
N LYS A 444 -22.34 -16.43 -0.93
CA LYS A 444 -22.48 -17.90 -0.84
C LYS A 444 -22.09 -18.66 -2.11
N ASN A 445 -22.24 -18.05 -3.28
CA ASN A 445 -21.86 -18.67 -4.55
C ASN A 445 -20.34 -18.77 -4.73
N ASP A 446 -19.57 -18.11 -3.86
CA ASP A 446 -18.11 -18.18 -3.87
C ASP A 446 -17.54 -19.41 -3.14
N VAL A 447 -18.37 -20.18 -2.42
CA VAL A 447 -17.93 -21.40 -1.72
C VAL A 447 -17.28 -22.35 -2.72
N THR A 448 -16.17 -22.94 -2.32
CA THR A 448 -15.38 -23.86 -3.16
C THR A 448 -16.21 -25.02 -3.73
N ASN A 449 -15.84 -25.47 -4.92
CA ASN A 449 -16.47 -26.58 -5.63
C ASN A 449 -15.42 -27.61 -6.12
N ILE A 450 -14.22 -27.63 -5.50
CA ILE A 450 -13.15 -28.53 -5.91
C ILE A 450 -13.44 -29.99 -5.54
N SER A 451 -14.26 -30.22 -4.51
CA SER A 451 -14.84 -31.50 -4.14
C SER A 451 -16.12 -31.30 -3.31
N ALA A 452 -16.99 -32.30 -3.26
CA ALA A 452 -18.21 -32.26 -2.44
C ALA A 452 -17.88 -32.15 -0.93
N ASP A 453 -16.83 -32.81 -0.46
CA ASP A 453 -16.39 -32.74 0.93
C ASP A 453 -15.88 -31.34 1.30
N SER A 454 -15.07 -30.73 0.45
CA SER A 454 -14.60 -29.36 0.64
C SER A 454 -15.76 -28.37 0.64
N GLU A 455 -16.72 -28.52 -0.28
CA GLU A 455 -17.91 -27.67 -0.36
C GLU A 455 -18.76 -27.79 0.92
N SER A 456 -19.02 -29.01 1.39
CA SER A 456 -19.78 -29.26 2.60
C SER A 456 -19.12 -28.68 3.83
N TYR A 457 -17.80 -28.88 3.98
CA TYR A 457 -17.02 -28.35 5.08
C TYR A 457 -17.06 -26.81 5.12
N ILE A 458 -16.80 -26.15 4.00
CA ILE A 458 -16.82 -24.70 3.92
C ILE A 458 -18.23 -24.12 4.12
N ASN A 459 -19.27 -24.79 3.61
CA ASN A 459 -20.66 -24.39 3.87
C ASN A 459 -21.00 -24.41 5.37
N SER A 460 -20.46 -25.35 6.14
CA SER A 460 -20.64 -25.39 7.60
C SER A 460 -20.06 -24.13 8.28
N ILE A 461 -18.91 -23.61 7.82
CA ILE A 461 -18.29 -22.39 8.33
C ILE A 461 -19.09 -21.16 7.88
N VAL A 462 -19.45 -21.08 6.59
CA VAL A 462 -20.14 -19.93 5.99
C VAL A 462 -21.53 -19.73 6.60
N ASN A 463 -22.26 -20.79 6.91
CA ASN A 463 -23.59 -20.71 7.53
C ASN A 463 -23.54 -20.10 8.96
N ASN A 464 -22.41 -20.22 9.65
CA ASN A 464 -22.17 -19.64 10.99
C ASN A 464 -21.44 -18.28 10.95
N SER A 465 -21.18 -17.75 9.75
CA SER A 465 -20.44 -16.51 9.53
C SER A 465 -21.35 -15.39 9.01
N GLN A 466 -20.81 -14.18 8.96
CA GLN A 466 -21.40 -13.05 8.24
C GLN A 466 -20.47 -12.59 7.13
N PHE A 467 -20.99 -11.95 6.08
CA PHE A 467 -20.24 -11.46 4.92
C PHE A 467 -21.03 -10.42 4.13
N GLY A 468 -20.43 -9.81 3.13
CA GLY A 468 -21.05 -8.83 2.25
C GLY A 468 -20.23 -7.56 2.07
N PHE A 469 -20.80 -6.57 1.38
CA PHE A 469 -20.13 -5.32 1.06
C PHE A 469 -19.76 -4.56 2.33
N PHE A 470 -18.46 -4.41 2.61
CA PHE A 470 -17.92 -3.75 3.81
C PHE A 470 -18.65 -4.17 5.10
N LYS A 471 -18.91 -5.46 5.25
CA LYS A 471 -19.53 -6.00 6.45
C LYS A 471 -18.64 -5.70 7.66
N PRO A 472 -19.12 -5.00 8.70
CA PRO A 472 -18.30 -4.67 9.87
C PRO A 472 -17.81 -5.93 10.58
N ILE A 473 -16.58 -5.92 11.07
CA ILE A 473 -16.03 -7.05 11.81
C ILE A 473 -16.79 -7.21 13.14
N SER A 474 -17.11 -8.45 13.51
CA SER A 474 -17.99 -8.78 14.64
C SER A 474 -17.20 -9.33 15.83
N LEU A 475 -17.81 -9.19 17.03
CA LEU A 475 -17.40 -9.88 18.25
C LEU A 475 -17.98 -11.30 18.35
N ASP A 476 -19.16 -11.53 17.76
CA ASP A 476 -19.93 -12.75 17.97
C ASP A 476 -19.63 -13.82 16.92
N LYS A 477 -19.52 -13.41 15.65
CA LYS A 477 -19.38 -14.31 14.49
C LYS A 477 -18.13 -13.98 13.69
N ASN A 478 -17.59 -14.96 12.99
CA ASN A 478 -16.61 -14.70 11.95
C ASN A 478 -17.24 -13.82 10.86
N THR A 479 -16.46 -12.86 10.39
CA THR A 479 -16.78 -12.05 9.22
C THR A 479 -15.90 -12.52 8.09
N ILE A 480 -16.48 -13.03 7.01
CA ILE A 480 -15.71 -13.46 5.84
C ILE A 480 -15.50 -12.24 4.93
N ILE A 481 -14.24 -11.92 4.68
CA ILE A 481 -13.81 -10.83 3.81
C ILE A 481 -12.80 -11.34 2.79
N TYR A 482 -12.79 -10.78 1.57
CA TYR A 482 -11.70 -10.97 0.63
C TYR A 482 -10.53 -10.04 0.96
N ASN A 483 -9.35 -10.45 0.52
CA ASN A 483 -8.21 -9.55 0.30
C ASN A 483 -7.62 -8.90 1.58
N PHE A 484 -7.75 -9.52 2.73
CA PHE A 484 -7.05 -9.07 3.95
C PHE A 484 -5.52 -9.05 3.76
N HIS A 485 -4.96 -10.14 3.20
CA HIS A 485 -3.64 -10.20 2.57
C HIS A 485 -3.87 -10.62 1.12
N GLY A 486 -4.15 -9.68 0.23
CA GLY A 486 -4.52 -10.04 -1.14
C GLY A 486 -5.04 -8.86 -1.94
N GLY A 487 -5.79 -9.15 -3.02
CA GLY A 487 -5.94 -8.17 -4.07
C GLY A 487 -4.58 -7.92 -4.70
N ALA A 488 -4.23 -6.66 -4.96
CA ALA A 488 -2.84 -6.29 -5.22
C ALA A 488 -2.04 -6.26 -3.92
N GLU A 489 -0.72 -6.41 -4.05
CA GLU A 489 0.25 -6.35 -2.95
C GLU A 489 1.40 -5.39 -3.29
N TRP A 490 2.48 -5.38 -2.48
CA TRP A 490 3.59 -4.42 -2.58
C TRP A 490 4.31 -4.36 -3.93
N MET A 491 4.18 -5.40 -4.74
CA MET A 491 4.74 -5.43 -6.08
C MET A 491 4.01 -4.47 -7.05
N GLY A 492 2.79 -4.03 -6.75
CA GLY A 492 2.00 -3.15 -7.61
C GLY A 492 1.66 -3.77 -8.96
N ALA A 493 1.78 -3.00 -10.05
CA ALA A 493 1.47 -3.43 -11.41
C ALA A 493 2.56 -3.00 -12.41
N SER A 494 2.52 -3.54 -13.62
CA SER A 494 3.35 -3.10 -14.76
C SER A 494 2.47 -2.37 -15.79
N ILE A 495 2.97 -1.28 -16.37
CA ILE A 495 2.22 -0.50 -17.35
C ILE A 495 3.04 -0.31 -18.62
N ASP A 496 2.48 -0.75 -19.74
CA ASP A 496 2.89 -0.35 -21.07
C ASP A 496 2.23 1.00 -21.39
N SER A 497 3.03 2.05 -21.38
CA SER A 497 2.55 3.42 -21.64
C SER A 497 2.20 3.67 -23.10
N ASP A 498 2.75 2.89 -24.04
CA ASP A 498 2.46 3.02 -25.48
C ASP A 498 1.07 2.47 -25.80
N SER A 499 0.75 1.26 -25.31
CA SER A 499 -0.56 0.65 -25.49
C SER A 499 -1.56 1.07 -24.42
N GLN A 500 -1.13 1.79 -23.40
CA GLN A 500 -1.95 2.23 -22.24
C GLN A 500 -2.63 1.04 -21.55
N THR A 501 -1.86 -0.04 -21.40
CA THR A 501 -2.30 -1.29 -20.82
C THR A 501 -1.58 -1.56 -19.50
N MET A 502 -2.34 -1.91 -18.49
CA MET A 502 -1.83 -2.35 -17.19
C MET A 502 -1.91 -3.87 -17.06
N TYR A 503 -0.89 -4.46 -16.46
CA TYR A 503 -0.83 -5.87 -16.06
C TYR A 503 -0.66 -5.96 -14.56
N VAL A 504 -1.51 -6.76 -13.91
CA VAL A 504 -1.54 -6.89 -12.45
C VAL A 504 -1.85 -8.32 -12.04
N ASN A 505 -1.07 -8.85 -11.11
CA ASN A 505 -1.36 -10.11 -10.43
C ASN A 505 -2.22 -9.85 -9.20
N ASN A 506 -3.05 -10.83 -8.83
CA ASN A 506 -4.05 -10.68 -7.78
C ASN A 506 -4.26 -11.97 -6.99
N ASN A 507 -4.63 -11.82 -5.72
CA ASN A 507 -5.03 -12.89 -4.83
C ASN A 507 -6.53 -12.82 -4.54
N ASN A 508 -7.27 -13.90 -4.83
CA ASN A 508 -8.71 -14.05 -4.53
C ASN A 508 -8.93 -14.93 -3.29
N ILE A 509 -8.24 -14.63 -2.21
CA ILE A 509 -8.29 -15.41 -0.98
C ILE A 509 -9.26 -14.77 0.02
N ALA A 510 -10.24 -15.56 0.47
CA ALA A 510 -11.12 -15.14 1.55
C ALA A 510 -10.51 -15.42 2.92
N TRP A 511 -10.82 -14.58 3.89
CA TRP A 511 -10.33 -14.63 5.26
C TRP A 511 -11.47 -14.59 6.25
N ASN A 512 -11.34 -15.36 7.33
CA ASN A 512 -12.15 -15.22 8.53
C ASN A 512 -11.54 -14.10 9.38
N ALA A 513 -12.35 -13.14 9.78
CA ALA A 513 -11.95 -12.02 10.64
C ALA A 513 -12.92 -11.90 11.81
N LYS A 514 -12.40 -11.68 13.01
CA LYS A 514 -13.19 -11.54 14.24
C LYS A 514 -12.47 -10.62 15.21
N LEU A 515 -13.24 -9.92 16.06
CA LEU A 515 -12.72 -9.24 17.24
C LEU A 515 -12.95 -10.09 18.48
N ILE A 516 -11.95 -10.14 19.35
CA ILE A 516 -11.99 -10.83 20.64
C ILE A 516 -11.86 -9.77 21.74
N LYS A 517 -12.80 -9.75 22.69
CA LYS A 517 -12.71 -8.85 23.82
C LYS A 517 -11.65 -9.35 24.80
N LYS A 518 -10.72 -8.48 25.17
CA LYS A 518 -9.73 -8.80 26.22
C LYS A 518 -10.37 -8.74 27.59
N GLU A 519 -10.09 -9.75 28.41
CA GLU A 519 -10.49 -9.73 29.82
C GLU A 519 -9.81 -8.56 30.55
N ASN A 520 -10.56 -7.87 31.39
CA ASN A 520 -10.11 -6.76 32.25
C ASN A 520 -9.70 -5.44 31.55
N ILE A 521 -9.81 -5.32 30.23
CA ILE A 521 -9.48 -4.09 29.50
C ILE A 521 -10.59 -3.83 28.46
N ASN A 522 -11.03 -2.59 28.31
CA ASN A 522 -11.94 -2.19 27.22
C ASN A 522 -11.16 -2.11 25.88
N GLU A 523 -10.55 -3.21 25.49
CA GLU A 523 -9.78 -3.35 24.25
C GLU A 523 -10.18 -4.63 23.52
N TYR A 524 -10.05 -4.56 22.20
CA TYR A 524 -10.31 -5.68 21.31
C TYR A 524 -9.00 -6.16 20.69
N GLU A 525 -8.87 -7.47 20.50
CA GLU A 525 -7.80 -8.11 19.76
C GLU A 525 -8.35 -8.62 18.43
N SER A 526 -7.58 -8.41 17.36
CA SER A 526 -7.94 -8.89 16.02
C SER A 526 -7.52 -10.34 15.85
N SER A 527 -8.47 -11.20 15.48
CA SER A 527 -8.24 -12.58 15.09
C SER A 527 -8.56 -12.74 13.61
N PHE A 528 -7.68 -13.39 12.88
CA PHE A 528 -7.87 -13.64 11.45
C PHE A 528 -7.14 -14.90 10.99
N SER A 529 -7.71 -15.58 10.02
CA SER A 529 -7.13 -16.75 9.36
C SER A 529 -7.63 -16.83 7.93
N ARG A 530 -6.87 -17.49 7.04
CA ARG A 530 -7.39 -17.84 5.72
C ARG A 530 -8.63 -18.73 5.88
N LEU A 531 -9.64 -18.53 5.04
CA LEU A 531 -10.75 -19.47 4.91
C LEU A 531 -10.25 -20.64 4.07
N LEU A 532 -9.90 -21.73 4.72
CA LEU A 532 -9.35 -22.94 4.10
C LEU A 532 -10.30 -24.13 4.35
N ASP A 533 -10.31 -25.09 3.41
CA ASP A 533 -10.96 -26.37 3.59
C ASP A 533 -10.12 -27.30 4.50
N GLN A 534 -10.62 -28.49 4.77
CA GLN A 534 -9.97 -29.47 5.64
C GLN A 534 -8.64 -30.02 5.07
N ASN A 535 -8.36 -29.77 3.78
CA ASN A 535 -7.14 -30.18 3.11
C ASN A 535 -6.13 -29.01 2.96
N GLY A 536 -6.50 -27.80 3.46
CA GLY A 536 -5.68 -26.60 3.39
C GLY A 536 -5.80 -25.83 2.08
N TYR A 537 -6.72 -26.16 1.19
CA TYR A 537 -7.01 -25.35 0.00
C TYR A 537 -7.93 -24.17 0.33
N PRO A 538 -7.83 -23.06 -0.43
CA PRO A 538 -8.75 -21.95 -0.24
C PRO A 538 -10.21 -22.35 -0.34
N GLY A 539 -11.01 -21.93 0.63
CA GLY A 539 -12.44 -22.27 0.76
C GLY A 539 -13.34 -21.60 -0.28
N THR A 540 -12.77 -20.94 -1.26
CA THR A 540 -13.49 -20.27 -2.35
C THR A 540 -13.31 -20.99 -3.67
N LYS A 541 -14.26 -20.77 -4.62
CA LYS A 541 -14.11 -21.24 -5.99
C LYS A 541 -12.85 -20.66 -6.63
N PRO A 542 -12.02 -21.46 -7.30
CA PRO A 542 -10.91 -20.94 -8.11
C PRO A 542 -11.44 -20.02 -9.24
N PRO A 543 -10.59 -19.15 -9.84
CA PRO A 543 -9.14 -19.06 -9.60
C PRO A 543 -8.79 -18.30 -8.32
N TRP A 544 -7.86 -18.84 -7.53
CA TRP A 544 -7.39 -18.27 -6.28
C TRP A 544 -6.32 -17.20 -6.45
N GLY A 545 -5.53 -17.32 -7.51
CA GLY A 545 -4.61 -16.30 -8.00
C GLY A 545 -4.85 -16.03 -9.48
N THR A 546 -4.77 -14.78 -9.87
CA THR A 546 -4.99 -14.36 -11.27
C THR A 546 -3.93 -13.39 -11.75
N LEU A 547 -3.72 -13.37 -13.05
CA LEU A 547 -3.04 -12.32 -13.79
C LEU A 547 -4.07 -11.66 -14.72
N SER A 548 -4.16 -10.34 -14.68
CA SER A 548 -5.13 -9.57 -15.47
C SER A 548 -4.43 -8.50 -16.31
N SER A 549 -5.01 -8.21 -17.47
CA SER A 549 -4.68 -7.08 -18.32
C SER A 549 -5.87 -6.12 -18.37
N MET A 550 -5.61 -4.82 -18.23
CA MET A 550 -6.62 -3.77 -18.24
C MET A 550 -6.28 -2.67 -19.24
N ASN A 551 -7.24 -2.27 -20.03
CA ASN A 551 -7.16 -1.06 -20.85
C ASN A 551 -7.43 0.17 -19.98
N LEU A 552 -6.42 1.02 -19.80
CA LEU A 552 -6.50 2.17 -18.92
C LEU A 552 -7.39 3.30 -19.43
N ASN A 553 -7.65 3.37 -20.76
CA ASN A 553 -8.51 4.40 -21.32
C ASN A 553 -9.99 4.11 -21.05
N THR A 554 -10.35 2.82 -21.05
CA THR A 554 -11.74 2.38 -20.87
C THR A 554 -12.03 1.91 -19.46
N GLY A 555 -11.00 1.55 -18.70
CA GLY A 555 -11.12 0.91 -17.39
C GLY A 555 -11.62 -0.54 -17.45
N LYS A 556 -11.67 -1.16 -18.63
CA LYS A 556 -12.12 -2.55 -18.81
C LYS A 556 -10.97 -3.53 -18.81
N LEU A 557 -11.23 -4.73 -18.32
CA LEU A 557 -10.30 -5.84 -18.43
C LEU A 557 -10.26 -6.34 -19.90
N ASN A 558 -9.04 -6.51 -20.42
CA ASN A 558 -8.84 -7.17 -21.70
C ASN A 558 -8.95 -8.68 -21.55
N TRP A 559 -8.31 -9.21 -20.51
CA TRP A 559 -8.31 -10.62 -20.14
C TRP A 559 -7.92 -10.80 -18.66
N THR A 560 -8.34 -11.94 -18.11
CA THR A 560 -7.91 -12.45 -16.80
C THR A 560 -7.69 -13.95 -16.92
N VAL A 561 -6.53 -14.42 -16.45
CA VAL A 561 -6.16 -15.84 -16.48
C VAL A 561 -5.75 -16.32 -15.09
N PRO A 562 -5.94 -17.61 -14.77
CA PRO A 562 -5.36 -18.22 -13.58
C PRO A 562 -3.84 -18.08 -13.56
N PHE A 563 -3.26 -17.77 -12.39
CA PHE A 563 -1.82 -17.56 -12.23
C PHE A 563 -1.25 -18.55 -11.23
N GLY A 564 -0.38 -19.43 -11.70
CA GLY A 564 0.14 -20.56 -10.96
C GLY A 564 -0.83 -21.74 -10.89
N TYR A 565 -0.42 -22.82 -10.23
CA TYR A 565 -1.23 -24.03 -10.05
C TYR A 565 -0.79 -24.85 -8.85
N TYR A 566 -1.73 -25.65 -8.32
CA TYR A 566 -1.43 -26.76 -7.41
C TYR A 566 -1.22 -28.03 -8.23
N PRO A 567 -0.02 -28.66 -8.20
CA PRO A 567 0.31 -29.80 -9.07
C PRO A 567 -0.68 -30.96 -8.98
N GLU A 568 -1.16 -31.26 -7.77
CA GLU A 568 -2.10 -32.36 -7.49
C GLU A 568 -3.52 -32.07 -8.04
N LEU A 569 -3.95 -30.81 -8.03
CA LEU A 569 -5.23 -30.39 -8.60
C LEU A 569 -5.16 -30.30 -10.13
N LYS A 570 -4.03 -29.84 -10.66
CA LYS A 570 -3.79 -29.80 -12.12
C LYS A 570 -3.83 -31.19 -12.74
N LYS A 571 -3.31 -32.22 -12.04
CA LYS A 571 -3.42 -33.64 -12.48
C LYS A 571 -4.88 -34.12 -12.57
N LYS A 572 -5.79 -33.49 -11.82
CA LYS A 572 -7.23 -33.75 -11.87
C LYS A 572 -7.98 -32.82 -12.84
N ASN A 573 -7.26 -32.07 -13.68
CA ASN A 573 -7.79 -31.04 -14.59
C ASN A 573 -8.51 -29.89 -13.88
N ILE A 574 -8.19 -29.61 -12.61
CA ILE A 574 -8.71 -28.47 -11.87
C ILE A 574 -7.72 -27.32 -11.99
N ILE A 575 -8.14 -26.25 -12.69
CA ILE A 575 -7.34 -25.05 -12.90
C ILE A 575 -7.63 -24.07 -11.76
N THR A 576 -6.62 -23.74 -10.97
CA THR A 576 -6.84 -23.04 -9.70
C THR A 576 -6.21 -21.66 -9.62
N GLY A 577 -5.07 -21.42 -10.26
CA GLY A 577 -4.19 -20.35 -9.78
C GLY A 577 -3.69 -20.64 -8.36
N THR A 578 -2.79 -19.82 -7.84
CA THR A 578 -2.35 -19.89 -6.45
C THR A 578 -2.24 -18.50 -5.83
N GLU A 579 -2.24 -18.42 -4.50
CA GLU A 579 -1.79 -17.21 -3.82
C GLU A 579 -0.37 -16.84 -4.31
N ASN A 580 -0.10 -15.55 -4.52
CA ASN A 580 1.13 -15.10 -5.18
C ASN A 580 1.60 -13.74 -4.67
N PHE A 581 2.94 -13.56 -4.56
CA PHE A 581 3.58 -12.36 -4.00
C PHE A 581 4.85 -11.94 -4.76
N GLY A 582 4.97 -12.20 -6.06
CA GLY A 582 6.16 -11.88 -6.86
C GLY A 582 6.02 -10.63 -7.73
N GLY A 583 4.98 -10.58 -8.53
CA GLY A 583 4.68 -9.45 -9.40
C GLY A 583 5.04 -9.65 -10.87
N VAL A 584 4.85 -8.60 -11.64
CA VAL A 584 4.87 -8.63 -13.10
C VAL A 584 5.79 -7.56 -13.69
N THR A 585 6.35 -7.87 -14.87
CA THR A 585 7.10 -6.94 -15.72
C THR A 585 6.73 -7.19 -17.18
N ALA A 586 6.20 -6.17 -17.83
CA ALA A 586 5.86 -6.21 -19.25
C ALA A 586 6.99 -5.66 -20.12
N THR A 587 7.04 -6.12 -21.37
CA THR A 587 8.04 -5.71 -22.35
C THR A 587 7.39 -5.22 -23.64
N LYS A 588 8.11 -4.38 -24.38
CA LYS A 588 7.67 -3.89 -25.69
C LYS A 588 7.65 -4.99 -26.76
N SER A 589 8.27 -6.14 -26.51
CA SER A 589 8.18 -7.33 -27.37
C SER A 589 6.85 -8.08 -27.24
N GLY A 590 5.95 -7.63 -26.37
CA GLY A 590 4.64 -8.24 -26.18
C GLY A 590 4.62 -9.41 -25.18
N LEU A 591 5.63 -9.50 -24.31
CA LEU A 591 5.70 -10.48 -23.23
C LEU A 591 5.38 -9.85 -21.89
N VAL A 592 4.70 -10.61 -21.02
CA VAL A 592 4.48 -10.29 -19.62
C VAL A 592 5.11 -11.38 -18.78
N PHE A 593 6.21 -11.05 -18.10
CA PHE A 593 6.87 -11.94 -17.15
C PHE A 593 6.24 -11.82 -15.78
N ALA A 594 5.99 -12.97 -15.13
CA ALA A 594 5.35 -13.01 -13.81
C ALA A 594 5.95 -14.11 -12.93
N THR A 595 6.00 -13.87 -11.62
CA THR A 595 6.56 -14.81 -10.62
C THR A 595 5.85 -14.65 -9.27
N GLY A 596 6.20 -15.51 -8.30
CA GLY A 596 5.71 -15.41 -6.92
C GLY A 596 4.60 -16.36 -6.55
N THR A 597 4.30 -17.33 -7.40
CA THR A 597 3.31 -18.38 -7.17
C THR A 597 3.85 -19.51 -6.29
N LEU A 598 2.95 -20.24 -5.61
CA LEU A 598 3.30 -21.40 -4.74
C LEU A 598 4.06 -22.49 -5.49
N ASP A 599 3.82 -22.65 -6.78
CA ASP A 599 4.53 -23.62 -7.62
C ASP A 599 5.97 -23.21 -7.95
N SER A 600 6.45 -22.07 -7.42
CA SER A 600 7.82 -21.55 -7.62
C SER A 600 8.26 -21.47 -9.08
N ASN A 601 7.39 -21.00 -9.96
CA ASN A 601 7.73 -20.80 -11.37
C ASN A 601 7.91 -19.32 -11.71
N ILE A 602 8.67 -19.08 -12.78
CA ILE A 602 8.57 -17.87 -13.61
C ILE A 602 7.80 -18.21 -14.87
N TYR A 603 6.93 -17.31 -15.28
CA TYR A 603 6.06 -17.43 -16.43
C TYR A 603 6.30 -16.30 -17.42
N ALA A 604 6.08 -16.57 -18.71
CA ALA A 604 5.90 -15.55 -19.73
C ALA A 604 4.54 -15.72 -20.41
N TYR A 605 3.78 -14.64 -20.43
CA TYR A 605 2.45 -14.59 -21.05
C TYR A 605 2.45 -13.68 -22.28
N ASP A 606 1.57 -13.99 -23.23
CA ASP A 606 1.24 -13.12 -24.34
C ASP A 606 0.46 -11.90 -23.79
N ASN A 607 0.93 -10.69 -24.09
CA ASN A 607 0.37 -9.46 -23.58
C ASN A 607 -1.05 -9.17 -24.07
N LEU A 608 -1.46 -9.67 -25.24
CA LEU A 608 -2.75 -9.43 -25.86
C LEU A 608 -3.82 -10.41 -25.41
N THR A 609 -3.44 -11.67 -25.20
CA THR A 609 -4.38 -12.79 -24.99
C THR A 609 -4.32 -13.38 -23.58
N GLY A 610 -3.25 -13.13 -22.81
CA GLY A 610 -3.00 -13.80 -21.55
C GLY A 610 -2.58 -15.27 -21.68
N LYS A 611 -2.31 -15.76 -22.91
CA LYS A 611 -1.86 -17.14 -23.14
C LYS A 611 -0.47 -17.34 -22.53
N GLU A 612 -0.27 -18.42 -21.76
CA GLU A 612 1.04 -18.88 -21.31
C GLU A 612 1.87 -19.31 -22.52
N LEU A 613 3.02 -18.67 -22.71
CA LEU A 613 3.95 -18.96 -23.82
C LEU A 613 5.15 -19.77 -23.34
N TRP A 614 5.55 -19.59 -22.08
CA TRP A 614 6.71 -20.24 -21.51
C TRP A 614 6.62 -20.25 -19.98
N VAL A 615 7.16 -21.30 -19.37
CA VAL A 615 7.24 -21.49 -17.91
C VAL A 615 8.53 -22.19 -17.54
N ARG A 616 9.14 -21.77 -16.43
CA ARG A 616 10.34 -22.41 -15.87
C ARG A 616 10.29 -22.46 -14.35
N LYS A 617 10.69 -23.61 -13.81
CA LYS A 617 10.83 -23.82 -12.38
C LYS A 617 11.99 -23.01 -11.82
N LEU A 618 11.79 -22.32 -10.72
CA LEU A 618 12.80 -21.65 -9.91
C LEU A 618 13.18 -22.53 -8.71
N PRO A 619 14.40 -22.36 -8.13
CA PRO A 619 14.78 -23.06 -6.90
C PRO A 619 13.85 -22.78 -5.73
N PHE A 620 13.41 -21.54 -5.58
CA PHE A 620 12.47 -21.06 -4.57
C PHE A 620 11.46 -20.10 -5.19
N ILE A 621 10.44 -19.70 -4.43
CA ILE A 621 9.50 -18.67 -4.88
C ILE A 621 10.25 -17.35 -5.12
N GLY A 622 9.97 -16.69 -6.23
CA GLY A 622 10.46 -15.34 -6.55
C GLY A 622 9.52 -14.28 -6.01
N SER A 623 9.81 -13.71 -4.84
CA SER A 623 8.95 -12.72 -4.17
C SER A 623 9.14 -11.28 -4.66
N ALA A 624 9.79 -11.09 -5.80
CA ALA A 624 10.02 -9.80 -6.44
C ALA A 624 9.67 -9.88 -7.94
N PRO A 625 9.23 -8.76 -8.56
CA PRO A 625 9.04 -8.72 -10.01
C PRO A 625 10.35 -9.01 -10.76
N PRO A 626 10.31 -9.71 -11.89
CA PRO A 626 11.49 -9.87 -12.74
C PRO A 626 11.99 -8.52 -13.28
N SER A 627 13.30 -8.40 -13.56
CA SER A 627 13.84 -7.28 -14.33
C SER A 627 14.39 -7.78 -15.68
N VAL A 628 14.23 -6.96 -16.72
CA VAL A 628 14.69 -7.25 -18.09
C VAL A 628 15.76 -6.24 -18.46
N TYR A 629 16.93 -6.68 -18.92
CA TYR A 629 18.08 -5.80 -19.15
C TYR A 629 18.96 -6.27 -20.29
N LEU A 630 19.90 -5.42 -20.70
CA LEU A 630 20.97 -5.73 -21.65
C LEU A 630 22.31 -5.84 -20.94
N ALA A 631 23.11 -6.83 -21.33
CA ALA A 631 24.53 -6.93 -21.04
C ALA A 631 25.26 -7.45 -22.29
N LYS A 632 26.32 -6.77 -22.72
CA LYS A 632 27.08 -7.07 -23.94
C LYS A 632 26.20 -7.31 -25.19
N ASN A 633 25.17 -6.49 -25.37
CA ASN A 633 24.18 -6.56 -26.45
C ASN A 633 23.27 -7.81 -26.44
N GLU A 634 23.30 -8.62 -25.40
CA GLU A 634 22.37 -9.72 -25.19
C GLU A 634 21.33 -9.33 -24.14
N GLN A 635 20.10 -9.81 -24.31
CA GLN A 635 19.00 -9.54 -23.41
C GLN A 635 18.84 -10.65 -22.38
N PHE A 636 18.70 -10.26 -21.13
CA PHE A 636 18.53 -11.13 -19.97
C PHE A 636 17.26 -10.80 -19.20
N ILE A 637 16.81 -11.81 -18.45
CA ILE A 637 15.76 -11.66 -17.43
C ILE A 637 16.35 -12.15 -16.12
N ILE A 638 16.33 -11.30 -15.09
CA ILE A 638 16.77 -11.66 -13.76
C ILE A 638 15.59 -11.81 -12.81
N VAL A 639 15.63 -12.85 -11.99
CA VAL A 639 14.65 -13.15 -10.94
C VAL A 639 15.38 -13.39 -9.62
N GLN A 640 14.88 -12.78 -8.56
CA GLN A 640 15.32 -13.07 -7.19
C GLN A 640 14.47 -14.20 -6.61
N SER A 641 15.06 -15.39 -6.56
CA SER A 641 14.43 -16.61 -6.05
C SER A 641 14.89 -16.86 -4.61
N THR A 642 14.22 -16.21 -3.65
CA THR A 642 14.63 -16.18 -2.22
C THR A 642 13.59 -16.74 -1.26
N GLY A 643 12.53 -17.36 -1.78
CA GLY A 643 11.40 -17.82 -0.98
C GLY A 643 10.35 -16.73 -0.74
N SER A 644 9.34 -17.05 0.05
CA SER A 644 8.27 -16.13 0.43
C SER A 644 7.76 -16.39 1.84
N ASN A 645 8.01 -15.46 2.75
CA ASN A 645 7.47 -15.53 4.11
C ASN A 645 5.93 -15.51 4.14
N SER A 646 5.30 -14.79 3.21
CA SER A 646 3.84 -14.71 3.11
C SER A 646 3.19 -16.03 2.70
N LEU A 647 3.96 -16.92 2.04
CA LEU A 647 3.53 -18.25 1.60
C LEU A 647 4.13 -19.39 2.44
N ASN A 648 4.83 -19.06 3.53
CA ASN A 648 5.52 -20.02 4.40
C ASN A 648 6.50 -20.94 3.65
N GLN A 649 7.20 -20.38 2.66
CA GLN A 649 8.22 -21.08 1.88
C GLN A 649 9.50 -20.24 1.79
N GLY A 650 10.62 -20.81 2.23
CA GLY A 650 11.93 -20.16 2.15
C GLY A 650 12.92 -20.72 3.12
#